data_fc920f69add817d0b23b732d46e6193d
#
_entry.id   fc920f69add817d0b23b732d46e6193d
#
_cell.length_a   1.000
_cell.length_b   1.000
_cell.length_c   1.000
_cell.angle_alpha   90.00
_cell.angle_beta   90.00
_cell.angle_gamma   90.00
#
_symmetry.space_group_name_H-M   'P 1'
#
loop_
_entity.id
_entity.type
_entity.pdbx_description
1 polymer ?
#
loop_
_entity_poly.entity_id
_entity_poly.type
_entity_poly.pdbx_seq_one_letter_code
_entity_poly.pdbx_strand_id
1 'polypeptide(L)'
;MERRVEAAMKGLTARGPARPDPDLGRVSTGDGVRVHYYPEPEASITTVAVRTVTPFSARPDTAAERLSTLPRTVANAIINRRFATLARMEKATFVSAQVRTADQYDFFRESELEVSAKPELWSDALAAGEQELRRALTHGFQPGELAEVRAAFINALEQSVRTAATRRSPALADDLANDLLRNRVSTDPQADLALFRPALERLTPADCLAALRDAWAPAGRLLSVSGNVVIAEGPAAIRRAYDASLAKPVAAPAAETTVAWAYTDFGSPGRVTDRTEVQDLGITQVRFNNGVRLNFKRTDFEASRVLFSTRIVGGSMTEPKGQRGLATLTSATFDAGGLGRHSTSDLQRILAGRTVSVAFRTAPDAFEFTGSASPKDLRLALEWLTAKITDPGYRPESLRLAQKGLEQMYAGFAHTPNGPISTEVANLIASGDPRFGTPPKDVMFSRTLDEVRAWLTPALRTGPLEIGIVGDFEPDAVIEAVAATLGALPARGERADDSALRQVAFPGTPFNRSYEIDSKLQKGLALFYWPTTDGRDAHTSRRLGLLASVVTDRMRLRLREEMGGTYSPSARSVASDTFPGYGYLTSGIDIDPAAAEQIAEAVAALSAELHQRGVTEDELTRAKRPALTSIRESARSNAYWLNSVLARAQERPEVLGWARNREADVASITKAEVDQLARMYLDPSRLSRAVVIPAAPSAQAPAKPVFSTP
;
A
#
# COMPACT_ATOMS: atom_id res chain seq x y z
N MET A 1 5.67 -28.43 -19.38
CA MET A 1 5.36 -27.06 -19.82
C MET A 1 6.31 -26.66 -20.94
N GLU A 2 7.61 -26.68 -20.72
CA GLU A 2 8.68 -26.31 -21.64
C GLU A 2 8.53 -26.91 -23.05
N ARG A 3 8.41 -28.24 -23.18
CA ARG A 3 8.15 -28.90 -24.49
C ARG A 3 6.89 -28.43 -25.23
N ARG A 4 5.85 -27.97 -24.51
CA ARG A 4 4.64 -27.42 -25.13
C ARG A 4 4.88 -26.00 -25.65
N VAL A 5 5.66 -25.19 -24.93
CA VAL A 5 6.07 -23.85 -25.37
C VAL A 5 6.97 -23.98 -26.59
N GLU A 6 8.02 -24.83 -26.53
CA GLU A 6 8.89 -25.12 -27.68
C GLU A 6 8.08 -25.59 -28.92
N ALA A 7 7.15 -26.51 -28.74
CA ALA A 7 6.32 -27.00 -29.83
C ALA A 7 5.42 -25.91 -30.44
N ALA A 8 4.88 -25.03 -29.61
CA ALA A 8 4.04 -23.89 -30.06
C ALA A 8 4.86 -22.81 -30.80
N MET A 9 6.11 -22.57 -30.32
CA MET A 9 6.99 -21.55 -30.89
C MET A 9 7.77 -22.03 -32.10
N LYS A 10 7.99 -23.35 -32.25
CA LYS A 10 8.77 -23.96 -33.35
C LYS A 10 8.24 -23.68 -34.73
N GLY A 11 6.95 -23.33 -34.88
CA GLY A 11 6.30 -22.94 -36.12
C GLY A 11 6.39 -21.45 -36.45
N LEU A 12 6.96 -20.64 -35.58
CA LEU A 12 7.12 -19.19 -35.80
C LEU A 12 8.34 -18.97 -36.70
N THR A 13 8.11 -18.63 -37.94
CA THR A 13 9.16 -18.21 -38.87
C THR A 13 9.06 -16.72 -39.14
N ALA A 14 10.21 -16.08 -39.34
CA ALA A 14 10.25 -14.69 -39.75
C ALA A 14 9.48 -14.49 -41.06
N ARG A 15 8.52 -13.57 -41.09
CA ARG A 15 7.69 -13.28 -42.28
C ARG A 15 8.36 -12.32 -43.26
N GLY A 16 9.54 -11.84 -42.94
CA GLY A 16 10.32 -10.92 -43.75
C GLY A 16 11.61 -10.50 -43.01
N PRO A 17 12.48 -9.70 -43.64
CA PRO A 17 13.65 -9.15 -43.02
C PRO A 17 13.24 -8.27 -41.83
N ALA A 18 14.09 -8.22 -40.79
CA ALA A 18 13.92 -7.29 -39.67
C ALA A 18 13.84 -5.86 -40.21
N ARG A 19 12.87 -5.10 -39.74
CA ARG A 19 12.84 -3.67 -40.04
C ARG A 19 14.03 -3.00 -39.37
N PRO A 20 14.68 -2.01 -40.05
CA PRO A 20 15.69 -1.22 -39.36
C PRO A 20 15.06 -0.53 -38.17
N ASP A 21 15.82 -0.36 -37.10
CA ASP A 21 15.39 0.41 -35.96
C ASP A 21 15.07 1.85 -36.37
N PRO A 22 13.99 2.45 -35.86
CA PRO A 22 13.65 3.82 -36.18
C PRO A 22 14.77 4.76 -35.66
N ASP A 23 15.08 5.79 -36.45
CA ASP A 23 15.94 6.86 -35.94
C ASP A 23 15.19 7.65 -34.85
N LEU A 24 15.62 7.49 -33.62
CA LEU A 24 15.05 8.19 -32.44
C LEU A 24 15.59 9.61 -32.29
N GLY A 25 16.47 10.06 -33.19
CA GLY A 25 17.14 11.36 -33.10
C GLY A 25 18.30 11.34 -32.10
N ARG A 26 18.62 12.52 -31.56
CA ARG A 26 19.72 12.67 -30.61
C ARG A 26 19.25 13.43 -29.36
N VAL A 27 19.63 12.98 -28.20
CA VAL A 27 19.46 13.74 -26.97
C VAL A 27 20.56 14.77 -26.87
N SER A 28 20.17 16.03 -26.75
CA SER A 28 21.10 17.14 -26.50
C SER A 28 21.15 17.45 -25.00
N THR A 29 22.34 17.52 -24.43
CA THR A 29 22.50 17.94 -23.03
C THR A 29 22.14 19.42 -22.85
N GLY A 30 22.20 20.22 -23.92
CA GLY A 30 21.96 21.64 -23.89
C GLY A 30 22.85 22.41 -22.90
N ASP A 31 22.96 23.70 -23.07
CA ASP A 31 23.54 24.60 -22.09
C ASP A 31 22.43 25.47 -21.48
N GLY A 32 22.53 25.77 -20.19
CA GLY A 32 21.60 26.64 -19.50
C GLY A 32 20.37 25.95 -18.96
N VAL A 33 19.36 26.76 -18.65
CA VAL A 33 18.15 26.27 -17.93
C VAL A 33 16.94 26.46 -18.83
N ARG A 34 16.23 25.38 -19.09
CA ARG A 34 14.92 25.34 -19.75
C ARG A 34 13.82 25.12 -18.71
N VAL A 35 12.66 25.74 -18.92
CA VAL A 35 11.56 25.67 -17.98
C VAL A 35 10.31 25.18 -18.69
N HIS A 36 9.69 24.17 -18.11
CA HIS A 36 8.36 23.67 -18.46
C HIS A 36 7.38 24.01 -17.35
N TYR A 37 6.25 24.60 -17.70
CA TYR A 37 5.17 24.89 -16.77
C TYR A 37 3.88 24.31 -17.31
N TYR A 38 3.26 23.42 -16.52
CA TYR A 38 2.01 22.77 -16.86
C TYR A 38 1.01 22.91 -15.71
N PRO A 39 0.11 23.91 -15.76
CA PRO A 39 -0.96 24.05 -14.78
C PRO A 39 -2.02 22.96 -15.02
N GLU A 40 -2.27 22.13 -14.00
CA GLU A 40 -3.30 21.10 -13.99
C GLU A 40 -4.22 21.30 -12.77
N PRO A 41 -5.36 21.99 -12.94
CA PRO A 41 -6.25 22.34 -11.83
C PRO A 41 -6.81 21.14 -11.07
N GLU A 42 -6.93 19.97 -11.69
CA GLU A 42 -7.45 18.77 -11.08
C GLU A 42 -6.38 17.99 -10.29
N ALA A 43 -5.12 18.37 -10.39
CA ALA A 43 -4.06 17.72 -9.61
C ALA A 43 -4.22 18.02 -8.12
N SER A 44 -4.12 17.00 -7.29
CA SER A 44 -4.18 17.13 -5.83
C SER A 44 -2.89 17.68 -5.21
N ILE A 45 -1.82 17.81 -6.01
CA ILE A 45 -0.50 18.22 -5.57
C ILE A 45 0.22 18.98 -6.69
N THR A 46 1.15 19.84 -6.31
CA THR A 46 2.09 20.45 -7.25
C THR A 46 3.44 19.75 -7.16
N THR A 47 3.96 19.34 -8.30
CA THR A 47 5.26 18.70 -8.45
C THR A 47 6.24 19.67 -9.09
N VAL A 48 7.38 19.83 -8.47
CA VAL A 48 8.52 20.59 -8.98
C VAL A 48 9.65 19.62 -9.26
N ALA A 49 10.25 19.69 -10.44
CA ALA A 49 11.40 18.84 -10.74
C ALA A 49 12.55 19.62 -11.35
N VAL A 50 13.76 19.21 -11.02
CA VAL A 50 15.03 19.64 -11.62
C VAL A 50 15.67 18.42 -12.24
N ARG A 51 15.91 18.46 -13.56
CA ARG A 51 16.47 17.34 -14.30
C ARG A 51 17.73 17.73 -15.04
N THR A 52 18.60 16.76 -15.22
CA THR A 52 19.67 16.82 -16.23
C THR A 52 19.65 15.51 -17.03
N VAL A 53 19.95 15.60 -18.32
CA VAL A 53 19.95 14.45 -19.22
C VAL A 53 21.29 14.35 -19.94
N THR A 54 21.74 13.12 -20.17
CA THR A 54 22.93 12.82 -20.98
C THR A 54 22.60 11.76 -22.00
N PRO A 55 23.20 11.79 -23.19
CA PRO A 55 23.15 10.64 -24.10
C PRO A 55 23.60 9.37 -23.37
N PHE A 56 22.90 8.29 -23.59
CA PHE A 56 23.24 6.99 -23.07
C PHE A 56 23.11 5.95 -24.20
N SER A 57 24.03 5.02 -24.24
CA SER A 57 23.92 3.84 -25.09
C SER A 57 24.05 2.62 -24.22
N ALA A 58 23.15 1.67 -24.44
CA ALA A 58 23.18 0.41 -23.74
C ALA A 58 24.56 -0.25 -23.86
N ARG A 59 25.07 -0.71 -22.74
CA ARG A 59 26.31 -1.48 -22.65
C ARG A 59 25.99 -2.93 -22.30
N PRO A 60 26.86 -3.88 -22.71
CA PRO A 60 26.70 -5.25 -22.24
C PRO A 60 26.62 -5.31 -20.71
N ASP A 61 25.66 -6.06 -20.18
CA ASP A 61 25.52 -6.26 -18.75
C ASP A 61 26.66 -7.13 -18.20
N THR A 62 27.64 -6.50 -17.61
CA THR A 62 28.81 -7.12 -17.01
C THR A 62 28.88 -6.81 -15.52
N ALA A 63 29.66 -7.60 -14.77
CA ALA A 63 29.92 -7.32 -13.36
C ALA A 63 30.50 -5.89 -13.16
N ALA A 64 31.41 -5.45 -14.04
CA ALA A 64 31.98 -4.11 -13.97
C ALA A 64 30.93 -3.01 -14.19
N GLU A 65 30.02 -3.17 -15.17
CA GLU A 65 28.95 -2.21 -15.42
C GLU A 65 27.98 -2.13 -14.24
N ARG A 66 27.57 -3.28 -13.66
CA ARG A 66 26.74 -3.32 -12.46
C ARG A 66 27.39 -2.62 -11.27
N LEU A 67 28.67 -2.87 -11.04
CA LEU A 67 29.43 -2.23 -9.94
C LEU A 67 29.64 -0.73 -10.18
N SER A 68 29.75 -0.27 -11.42
CA SER A 68 29.93 1.14 -11.74
C SER A 68 28.76 2.02 -11.31
N THR A 69 27.55 1.45 -11.26
CA THR A 69 26.32 2.17 -10.87
C THR A 69 26.13 2.22 -9.34
N LEU A 70 26.80 1.35 -8.58
CA LEU A 70 26.58 1.16 -7.16
C LEU A 70 26.83 2.43 -6.32
N PRO A 71 27.95 3.18 -6.49
CA PRO A 71 28.21 4.38 -5.70
C PRO A 71 27.11 5.44 -5.85
N ARG A 72 26.60 5.62 -7.07
CA ARG A 72 25.50 6.55 -7.39
C ARG A 72 24.19 6.11 -6.75
N THR A 73 23.86 4.82 -6.82
CA THR A 73 22.66 4.26 -6.18
C THR A 73 22.69 4.47 -4.68
N VAL A 74 23.82 4.27 -4.03
CA VAL A 74 24.00 4.51 -2.59
C VAL A 74 23.92 6.00 -2.27
N ALA A 75 24.52 6.88 -3.08
CA ALA A 75 24.43 8.33 -2.93
C ALA A 75 22.98 8.83 -2.97
N ASN A 76 22.21 8.41 -3.98
CA ASN A 76 20.78 8.74 -4.09
C ASN A 76 19.99 8.23 -2.87
N ALA A 77 20.26 7.03 -2.39
CA ALA A 77 19.60 6.48 -1.20
C ALA A 77 19.88 7.30 0.06
N ILE A 78 21.10 7.81 0.24
CA ILE A 78 21.44 8.71 1.38
C ILE A 78 20.66 10.03 1.26
N ILE A 79 20.65 10.66 0.09
CA ILE A 79 19.91 11.92 -0.13
C ILE A 79 18.42 11.73 0.14
N ASN A 80 17.84 10.63 -0.33
CA ASN A 80 16.41 10.33 -0.13
C ASN A 80 16.06 10.13 1.36
N ARG A 81 16.99 9.61 2.18
CA ARG A 81 16.82 9.58 3.64
C ARG A 81 16.85 10.98 4.25
N ARG A 82 17.74 11.86 3.78
CA ARG A 82 17.75 13.26 4.23
C ARG A 82 16.42 13.93 3.90
N PHE A 83 15.90 13.76 2.69
CA PHE A 83 14.58 14.30 2.30
C PHE A 83 13.45 13.76 3.18
N ALA A 84 13.44 12.46 3.47
CA ALA A 84 12.44 11.88 4.36
C ALA A 84 12.51 12.48 5.78
N THR A 85 13.68 12.85 6.27
CA THR A 85 13.86 13.54 7.55
C THR A 85 13.39 14.99 7.48
N LEU A 86 13.77 15.72 6.43
CA LEU A 86 13.38 17.11 6.21
C LEU A 86 11.86 17.27 6.08
N ALA A 87 11.19 16.37 5.39
CA ALA A 87 9.73 16.40 5.20
C ALA A 87 8.94 16.37 6.52
N ARG A 88 9.52 15.80 7.60
CA ARG A 88 8.93 15.71 8.93
C ARG A 88 9.15 16.95 9.79
N MET A 89 10.11 17.81 9.42
CA MET A 89 10.40 19.01 10.19
C MET A 89 9.22 20.00 10.20
N GLU A 90 9.10 20.78 11.25
CA GLU A 90 8.03 21.76 11.43
C GLU A 90 7.93 22.75 10.25
N LYS A 91 9.08 23.21 9.78
CA LYS A 91 9.19 24.18 8.69
C LYS A 91 9.32 23.55 7.31
N ALA A 92 8.95 22.26 7.16
CA ALA A 92 9.01 21.59 5.87
C ALA A 92 8.05 22.21 4.86
N THR A 93 8.60 22.70 3.75
CA THR A 93 7.85 23.35 2.67
C THR A 93 7.35 22.36 1.61
N PHE A 94 7.67 21.08 1.77
CA PHE A 94 7.28 20.01 0.85
C PHE A 94 6.68 18.81 1.60
N VAL A 95 6.01 17.94 0.89
CA VAL A 95 5.40 16.70 1.39
C VAL A 95 6.37 15.54 1.24
N SER A 96 6.98 15.43 0.06
CA SER A 96 7.99 14.43 -0.27
C SER A 96 8.98 15.00 -1.27
N ALA A 97 10.21 14.47 -1.24
CA ALA A 97 11.21 14.76 -2.26
C ALA A 97 12.07 13.50 -2.48
N GLN A 98 12.56 13.35 -3.70
CA GLN A 98 13.44 12.25 -4.08
C GLN A 98 14.44 12.66 -5.14
N VAL A 99 15.61 12.02 -5.10
CA VAL A 99 16.60 12.06 -6.16
C VAL A 99 16.73 10.67 -6.76
N ARG A 100 16.71 10.60 -8.07
CA ARG A 100 16.94 9.36 -8.80
C ARG A 100 17.82 9.57 -10.00
N THR A 101 18.49 8.52 -10.47
CA THR A 101 19.16 8.48 -11.77
C THR A 101 18.76 7.19 -12.45
N ALA A 102 18.26 7.29 -13.67
CA ALA A 102 17.78 6.15 -14.44
C ALA A 102 18.21 6.25 -15.91
N ASP A 103 18.48 5.10 -16.49
CA ASP A 103 18.69 4.96 -17.92
C ASP A 103 17.32 4.73 -18.57
N GLN A 104 16.95 5.61 -19.47
CA GLN A 104 15.64 5.64 -20.11
C GLN A 104 15.74 5.11 -21.54
N TYR A 105 15.00 4.01 -21.80
CA TYR A 105 14.87 3.41 -23.14
C TYR A 105 16.20 3.05 -23.81
N ASP A 106 17.27 2.83 -23.05
CA ASP A 106 18.64 2.62 -23.54
C ASP A 106 19.14 3.76 -24.44
N PHE A 107 18.55 4.95 -24.31
CA PHE A 107 18.76 6.10 -25.19
C PHE A 107 19.32 7.33 -24.47
N PHE A 108 18.88 7.60 -23.24
CA PHE A 108 19.44 8.67 -22.42
C PHE A 108 19.44 8.30 -20.93
N ARG A 109 20.36 8.93 -20.21
CA ARG A 109 20.40 8.88 -18.73
C ARG A 109 19.79 10.18 -18.20
N GLU A 110 18.87 10.04 -17.27
CA GLU A 110 18.25 11.15 -16.57
C GLU A 110 18.64 11.11 -15.08
N SER A 111 19.12 12.24 -14.56
CA SER A 111 19.19 12.49 -13.12
C SER A 111 18.13 13.52 -12.77
N GLU A 112 17.27 13.19 -11.81
CA GLU A 112 16.10 13.95 -11.42
C GLU A 112 16.06 14.17 -9.92
N LEU A 113 15.79 15.42 -9.54
CA LEU A 113 15.25 15.80 -8.25
C LEU A 113 13.78 16.11 -8.46
N GLU A 114 12.90 15.40 -7.77
CA GLU A 114 11.45 15.64 -7.75
C GLU A 114 11.00 16.02 -6.36
N VAL A 115 10.18 17.07 -6.24
CA VAL A 115 9.65 17.58 -4.98
C VAL A 115 8.15 17.79 -5.11
N SER A 116 7.39 17.17 -4.23
CA SER A 116 5.93 17.32 -4.15
C SER A 116 5.56 18.28 -3.03
N ALA A 117 4.76 19.27 -3.31
CA ALA A 117 4.38 20.32 -2.37
C ALA A 117 2.93 20.78 -2.53
N LYS A 118 2.44 21.56 -1.57
CA LYS A 118 1.20 22.32 -1.74
C LYS A 118 1.40 23.39 -2.82
N PRO A 119 0.33 23.75 -3.56
CA PRO A 119 0.44 24.72 -4.65
C PRO A 119 1.12 26.02 -4.26
N GLU A 120 0.76 26.60 -3.15
CA GLU A 120 1.29 27.87 -2.65
C GLU A 120 2.76 27.81 -2.21
N LEU A 121 3.30 26.62 -1.96
CA LEU A 121 4.67 26.39 -1.49
C LEU A 121 5.64 25.95 -2.60
N TRP A 122 5.23 25.94 -3.86
CA TRP A 122 6.04 25.41 -4.96
C TRP A 122 7.46 26.01 -5.04
N SER A 123 7.59 27.31 -4.79
CA SER A 123 8.87 28.03 -4.85
C SER A 123 9.79 27.65 -3.69
N ASP A 124 9.24 27.57 -2.49
CA ASP A 124 9.98 27.16 -1.29
C ASP A 124 10.37 25.68 -1.35
N ALA A 125 9.52 24.85 -1.94
CA ALA A 125 9.79 23.44 -2.18
C ALA A 125 10.92 23.25 -3.20
N LEU A 126 10.91 24.01 -4.31
CA LEU A 126 12.01 24.06 -5.26
C LEU A 126 13.32 24.41 -4.56
N ALA A 127 13.30 25.48 -3.75
CA ALA A 127 14.48 25.94 -3.03
C ALA A 127 14.98 24.90 -2.02
N ALA A 128 14.09 24.27 -1.25
CA ALA A 128 14.46 23.25 -0.27
C ALA A 128 15.09 22.02 -0.94
N GLY A 129 14.50 21.54 -2.04
CA GLY A 129 15.01 20.40 -2.79
C GLY A 129 16.37 20.69 -3.43
N GLU A 130 16.49 21.84 -4.12
CA GLU A 130 17.74 22.27 -4.79
C GLU A 130 18.88 22.45 -3.76
N GLN A 131 18.61 23.13 -2.66
CA GLN A 131 19.62 23.38 -1.63
C GLN A 131 20.11 22.11 -0.97
N GLU A 132 19.24 21.10 -0.73
CA GLU A 132 19.67 19.82 -0.19
C GLU A 132 20.50 19.00 -1.19
N LEU A 133 20.08 18.97 -2.46
CA LEU A 133 20.89 18.35 -3.52
C LEU A 133 22.26 19.02 -3.64
N ARG A 134 22.29 20.37 -3.68
CA ARG A 134 23.54 21.15 -3.74
C ARG A 134 24.39 20.99 -2.47
N ARG A 135 23.77 20.84 -1.30
CA ARG A 135 24.48 20.50 -0.07
C ARG A 135 25.19 19.15 -0.21
N ALA A 136 24.53 18.14 -0.77
CA ALA A 136 25.15 16.83 -1.02
C ALA A 136 26.28 16.93 -2.04
N LEU A 137 26.10 17.68 -3.13
CA LEU A 137 27.13 17.89 -4.16
C LEU A 137 28.35 18.66 -3.64
N THR A 138 28.15 19.58 -2.68
CA THR A 138 29.21 20.45 -2.12
C THR A 138 29.97 19.74 -1.00
N HIS A 139 29.24 19.24 -0.01
CA HIS A 139 29.79 18.74 1.26
C HIS A 139 29.85 17.21 1.35
N GLY A 140 29.20 16.49 0.42
CA GLY A 140 29.20 15.02 0.38
C GLY A 140 28.36 14.38 1.49
N PHE A 141 28.83 13.24 1.93
CA PHE A 141 28.14 12.32 2.82
C PHE A 141 28.94 12.05 4.10
N GLN A 142 28.22 11.79 5.20
CA GLN A 142 28.84 11.40 6.45
C GLN A 142 29.10 9.89 6.51
N PRO A 143 30.15 9.42 7.23
CA PRO A 143 30.41 8.00 7.41
C PRO A 143 29.24 7.22 8.00
N GLY A 144 28.47 7.82 8.92
CA GLY A 144 27.27 7.23 9.53
C GLY A 144 26.15 7.00 8.52
N GLU A 145 25.86 7.98 7.67
CA GLU A 145 24.84 7.85 6.59
C GLU A 145 25.16 6.69 5.63
N LEU A 146 26.44 6.61 5.24
CA LEU A 146 26.91 5.51 4.38
C LEU A 146 26.80 4.17 5.10
N ALA A 147 27.17 4.09 6.39
CA ALA A 147 27.09 2.85 7.16
C ALA A 147 25.66 2.32 7.25
N GLU A 148 24.68 3.19 7.48
CA GLU A 148 23.25 2.82 7.52
C GLU A 148 22.75 2.29 6.19
N VAL A 149 23.01 3.01 5.09
CA VAL A 149 22.56 2.59 3.76
C VAL A 149 23.26 1.30 3.36
N ARG A 150 24.57 1.17 3.58
CA ARG A 150 25.34 -0.04 3.34
C ARG A 150 24.77 -1.24 4.09
N ALA A 151 24.48 -1.09 5.38
CA ALA A 151 23.88 -2.15 6.19
C ALA A 151 22.53 -2.61 5.63
N ALA A 152 21.69 -1.66 5.17
CA ALA A 152 20.41 -1.97 4.55
C ALA A 152 20.57 -2.75 3.22
N PHE A 153 21.51 -2.33 2.35
CA PHE A 153 21.77 -3.02 1.08
C PHE A 153 22.31 -4.45 1.31
N ILE A 154 23.31 -4.62 2.20
CA ILE A 154 23.86 -5.94 2.52
C ILE A 154 22.78 -6.85 3.10
N ASN A 155 21.96 -6.35 4.03
CA ASN A 155 20.87 -7.13 4.60
C ASN A 155 19.85 -7.55 3.53
N ALA A 156 19.54 -6.68 2.57
CA ALA A 156 18.61 -7.00 1.48
C ALA A 156 19.19 -8.13 0.58
N LEU A 157 20.47 -8.07 0.23
CA LEU A 157 21.16 -9.12 -0.53
C LEU A 157 21.17 -10.45 0.24
N GLU A 158 21.55 -10.43 1.52
CA GLU A 158 21.53 -11.63 2.35
C GLU A 158 20.12 -12.22 2.50
N GLN A 159 19.10 -11.37 2.64
CA GLN A 159 17.72 -11.82 2.72
C GLN A 159 17.26 -12.45 1.40
N SER A 160 17.66 -11.88 0.26
CA SER A 160 17.40 -12.46 -1.06
C SER A 160 17.98 -13.88 -1.20
N VAL A 161 19.20 -14.11 -0.70
CA VAL A 161 19.80 -15.46 -0.65
C VAL A 161 18.99 -16.40 0.24
N ARG A 162 18.66 -15.96 1.46
CA ARG A 162 17.91 -16.81 2.41
C ARG A 162 16.53 -17.22 1.91
N THR A 163 15.86 -16.34 1.14
CA THR A 163 14.51 -16.60 0.62
C THR A 163 14.49 -17.24 -0.77
N ALA A 164 15.64 -17.41 -1.40
CA ALA A 164 15.75 -17.86 -2.79
C ALA A 164 15.03 -19.18 -3.08
N ALA A 165 15.14 -20.17 -2.18
CA ALA A 165 14.55 -21.51 -2.36
C ALA A 165 13.03 -21.53 -2.34
N THR A 166 12.37 -20.51 -1.78
CA THR A 166 10.91 -20.44 -1.65
C THR A 166 10.28 -19.35 -2.52
N ARG A 167 11.04 -18.77 -3.47
CA ARG A 167 10.49 -17.80 -4.42
C ARG A 167 9.40 -18.43 -5.27
N ARG A 168 8.29 -17.71 -5.46
CA ARG A 168 7.15 -18.20 -6.24
C ARG A 168 7.46 -18.15 -7.74
N SER A 169 7.03 -19.19 -8.46
CA SER A 169 7.25 -19.28 -9.92
C SER A 169 6.77 -18.06 -10.72
N PRO A 170 5.60 -17.44 -10.43
CA PRO A 170 5.21 -16.21 -11.14
C PRO A 170 6.22 -15.07 -10.98
N ALA A 171 6.71 -14.82 -9.75
CA ALA A 171 7.71 -13.78 -9.50
C ALA A 171 9.03 -14.07 -10.24
N LEU A 172 9.47 -15.33 -10.26
CA LEU A 172 10.65 -15.74 -11.05
C LEU A 172 10.47 -15.52 -12.55
N ALA A 173 9.26 -15.82 -13.06
CA ALA A 173 8.96 -15.60 -14.48
C ALA A 173 8.94 -14.10 -14.83
N ASP A 174 8.39 -13.26 -13.96
CA ASP A 174 8.39 -11.81 -14.13
C ASP A 174 9.81 -11.23 -14.09
N ASP A 175 10.67 -11.69 -13.14
CA ASP A 175 12.07 -11.30 -13.04
C ASP A 175 12.84 -11.67 -14.33
N LEU A 176 12.71 -12.91 -14.80
CA LEU A 176 13.34 -13.38 -16.04
C LEU A 176 12.87 -12.60 -17.27
N ALA A 177 11.57 -12.33 -17.37
CA ALA A 177 11.02 -11.52 -18.46
C ALA A 177 11.55 -10.09 -18.45
N ASN A 178 11.62 -9.47 -17.28
CA ASN A 178 12.19 -8.13 -17.11
C ASN A 178 13.69 -8.08 -17.45
N ASP A 179 14.46 -9.09 -17.06
CA ASP A 179 15.87 -9.16 -17.40
C ASP A 179 16.06 -9.30 -18.92
N LEU A 180 15.28 -10.17 -19.57
CA LEU A 180 15.31 -10.33 -21.03
C LEU A 180 14.94 -9.03 -21.77
N LEU A 181 13.88 -8.36 -21.34
CA LEU A 181 13.44 -7.09 -21.94
C LEU A 181 14.48 -5.97 -21.80
N ARG A 182 15.34 -6.04 -20.80
CA ARG A 182 16.39 -5.04 -20.52
C ARG A 182 17.79 -5.51 -20.95
N ASN A 183 17.89 -6.58 -21.71
CA ASN A 183 19.17 -7.20 -22.09
C ASN A 183 20.11 -7.45 -20.90
N ARG A 184 19.54 -7.87 -19.76
CA ARG A 184 20.30 -8.21 -18.55
C ARG A 184 20.52 -9.70 -18.43
N VAL A 185 21.66 -10.06 -17.86
CA VAL A 185 21.96 -11.44 -17.47
C VAL A 185 21.24 -11.75 -16.16
N SER A 186 20.33 -12.71 -16.16
CA SER A 186 19.73 -13.17 -14.90
C SER A 186 20.76 -13.84 -14.03
N THR A 187 20.90 -13.36 -12.80
CA THR A 187 21.81 -13.88 -11.78
C THR A 187 21.04 -14.46 -10.60
N ASP A 188 21.57 -15.48 -9.97
CA ASP A 188 21.02 -15.96 -8.72
C ASP A 188 21.42 -15.04 -7.54
N PRO A 189 20.62 -15.01 -6.45
CA PRO A 189 20.92 -14.14 -5.32
C PRO A 189 22.27 -14.37 -4.65
N GLN A 190 22.83 -15.57 -4.72
CA GLN A 190 24.16 -15.85 -4.17
C GLN A 190 25.25 -15.18 -5.00
N ALA A 191 25.12 -15.19 -6.33
CA ALA A 191 26.03 -14.49 -7.22
C ALA A 191 25.95 -12.97 -7.02
N ASP A 192 24.74 -12.42 -6.85
CA ASP A 192 24.55 -11.00 -6.55
C ASP A 192 25.19 -10.61 -5.20
N LEU A 193 25.00 -11.41 -4.16
CA LEU A 193 25.64 -11.18 -2.86
C LEU A 193 27.16 -11.22 -2.97
N ALA A 194 27.70 -12.21 -3.70
CA ALA A 194 29.14 -12.34 -3.90
C ALA A 194 29.74 -11.18 -4.70
N LEU A 195 28.99 -10.61 -5.65
CA LEU A 195 29.38 -9.46 -6.44
C LEU A 195 29.32 -8.14 -5.65
N PHE A 196 28.18 -7.85 -5.03
CA PHE A 196 27.90 -6.53 -4.49
C PHE A 196 28.43 -6.32 -3.06
N ARG A 197 28.42 -7.34 -2.20
CA ARG A 197 28.86 -7.20 -0.80
C ARG A 197 30.29 -6.68 -0.65
N PRO A 198 31.30 -7.25 -1.31
CA PRO A 198 32.67 -6.73 -1.18
C PRO A 198 32.83 -5.30 -1.72
N ALA A 199 32.04 -4.93 -2.73
CA ALA A 199 32.05 -3.57 -3.27
C ALA A 199 31.40 -2.58 -2.28
N LEU A 200 30.25 -2.94 -1.68
CA LEU A 200 29.59 -2.14 -0.64
C LEU A 200 30.49 -1.94 0.58
N GLU A 201 31.22 -2.98 1.02
CA GLU A 201 32.11 -2.91 2.18
C GLU A 201 33.30 -1.97 1.97
N ARG A 202 33.79 -1.86 0.72
CA ARG A 202 34.90 -0.97 0.35
C ARG A 202 34.47 0.46 0.00
N LEU A 203 33.17 0.67 -0.25
CA LEU A 203 32.64 1.96 -0.69
C LEU A 203 32.89 3.05 0.36
N THR A 204 33.36 4.22 -0.10
CA THR A 204 33.63 5.38 0.75
C THR A 204 32.64 6.53 0.47
N PRO A 205 32.48 7.49 1.40
CA PRO A 205 31.71 8.70 1.13
C PRO A 205 32.23 9.50 -0.08
N ALA A 206 33.54 9.45 -0.34
CA ALA A 206 34.17 10.13 -1.49
C ALA A 206 33.76 9.49 -2.81
N ASP A 207 33.66 8.14 -2.88
CA ASP A 207 33.19 7.44 -4.08
C ASP A 207 31.74 7.79 -4.41
N CYS A 208 30.89 7.84 -3.39
CA CYS A 208 29.48 8.25 -3.51
C CYS A 208 29.37 9.70 -4.01
N LEU A 209 30.17 10.62 -3.47
CA LEU A 209 30.18 12.03 -3.90
C LEU A 209 30.67 12.17 -5.33
N ALA A 210 31.74 11.47 -5.72
CA ALA A 210 32.26 11.49 -7.07
C ALA A 210 31.20 11.02 -8.08
N ALA A 211 30.53 9.91 -7.80
CA ALA A 211 29.47 9.38 -8.66
C ALA A 211 28.22 10.29 -8.74
N LEU A 212 27.87 10.96 -7.64
CA LEU A 212 26.78 11.95 -7.63
C LEU A 212 27.16 13.17 -8.50
N ARG A 213 28.37 13.69 -8.35
CA ARG A 213 28.88 14.82 -9.14
C ARG A 213 28.91 14.49 -10.63
N ASP A 214 29.33 13.31 -11.00
CA ASP A 214 29.32 12.83 -12.39
C ASP A 214 27.88 12.81 -12.95
N ALA A 215 26.95 12.28 -12.20
CA ALA A 215 25.53 12.20 -12.60
C ALA A 215 24.87 13.59 -12.79
N TRP A 216 25.37 14.62 -12.11
CA TRP A 216 24.86 16.00 -12.17
C TRP A 216 25.82 16.98 -12.87
N ALA A 217 26.91 16.47 -13.49
CA ALA A 217 27.92 17.27 -14.16
C ALA A 217 27.43 18.09 -15.37
N PRO A 218 26.47 17.60 -16.22
CA PRO A 218 26.00 18.38 -17.36
C PRO A 218 25.44 19.72 -16.92
N ALA A 219 25.81 20.80 -17.67
CA ALA A 219 25.41 22.17 -17.34
C ALA A 219 23.92 22.42 -17.59
N GLY A 220 23.32 21.72 -18.54
CA GLY A 220 21.90 21.87 -18.88
C GLY A 220 20.98 21.41 -17.75
N ARG A 221 19.97 22.23 -17.48
CA ARG A 221 18.90 21.91 -16.52
C ARG A 221 17.55 22.03 -17.17
N LEU A 222 16.69 21.06 -16.90
CA LEU A 222 15.27 21.11 -17.22
C LEU A 222 14.50 21.26 -15.91
N LEU A 223 13.90 22.42 -15.73
CA LEU A 223 12.98 22.68 -14.62
C LEU A 223 11.57 22.38 -15.09
N SER A 224 10.77 21.74 -14.25
CA SER A 224 9.34 21.61 -14.50
C SER A 224 8.54 21.89 -13.24
N VAL A 225 7.41 22.58 -13.41
CA VAL A 225 6.38 22.71 -12.39
C VAL A 225 5.06 22.28 -13.01
N SER A 226 4.41 21.32 -12.40
CA SER A 226 3.09 20.82 -12.81
C SER A 226 2.19 20.66 -11.61
N GLY A 227 0.89 20.92 -11.79
CA GLY A 227 -0.11 20.77 -10.73
C GLY A 227 -1.09 21.93 -10.68
N ASN A 228 -1.93 21.94 -9.64
CA ASN A 228 -3.01 22.91 -9.45
C ASN A 228 -2.53 24.30 -8.97
N VAL A 229 -1.44 24.79 -9.51
CA VAL A 229 -0.89 26.10 -9.19
C VAL A 229 -0.93 27.01 -10.40
N VAL A 230 -1.37 28.25 -10.19
CA VAL A 230 -1.27 29.32 -11.19
C VAL A 230 -0.09 30.21 -10.81
N ILE A 231 0.95 30.18 -11.64
CA ILE A 231 2.17 30.98 -11.43
C ILE A 231 2.12 32.20 -12.35
N ALA A 232 2.02 33.37 -11.76
CA ALA A 232 2.13 34.61 -12.52
C ALA A 232 3.51 34.67 -13.23
N GLU A 233 3.55 35.10 -14.50
CA GLU A 233 4.70 35.06 -15.36
C GLU A 233 5.26 33.65 -15.68
N GLY A 234 4.61 32.57 -15.18
CA GLY A 234 4.90 31.21 -15.57
C GLY A 234 6.40 30.84 -15.53
N PRO A 235 6.96 30.43 -16.69
CA PRO A 235 8.36 29.99 -16.76
C PRO A 235 9.38 30.99 -16.24
N ALA A 236 9.14 32.30 -16.42
CA ALA A 236 10.06 33.33 -15.95
C ALA A 236 10.13 33.40 -14.41
N ALA A 237 9.00 33.27 -13.73
CA ALA A 237 8.96 33.21 -12.26
C ALA A 237 9.65 31.95 -11.71
N ILE A 238 9.45 30.80 -12.37
CA ILE A 238 10.10 29.55 -12.01
C ILE A 238 11.60 29.65 -12.13
N ARG A 239 12.07 30.23 -13.21
CA ARG A 239 13.49 30.48 -13.44
C ARG A 239 14.08 31.38 -12.35
N ARG A 240 13.44 32.53 -12.05
CA ARG A 240 13.88 33.43 -10.96
C ARG A 240 13.94 32.74 -9.59
N ALA A 241 12.96 31.91 -9.27
CA ALA A 241 12.95 31.16 -8.03
C ALA A 241 14.14 30.17 -7.91
N TYR A 242 14.47 29.50 -9.02
CA TYR A 242 15.63 28.62 -9.10
C TYR A 242 16.95 29.42 -8.94
N ASP A 243 17.12 30.51 -9.68
CA ASP A 243 18.32 31.35 -9.59
C ASP A 243 18.49 31.95 -8.18
N ALA A 244 17.40 32.36 -7.55
CA ALA A 244 17.41 32.85 -6.17
C ALA A 244 17.78 31.72 -5.16
N SER A 245 17.41 30.48 -5.42
CA SER A 245 17.86 29.34 -4.62
C SER A 245 19.37 29.12 -4.76
N LEU A 246 19.88 29.12 -5.98
CA LEU A 246 21.31 28.95 -6.28
C LEU A 246 22.19 29.99 -5.59
N ALA A 247 21.69 31.21 -5.40
CA ALA A 247 22.42 32.27 -4.72
C ALA A 247 22.56 32.09 -3.20
N LYS A 248 21.76 31.22 -2.58
CA LYS A 248 21.83 30.98 -1.12
C LYS A 248 22.96 30.00 -0.80
N PRO A 249 23.81 30.30 0.22
CA PRO A 249 24.83 29.35 0.66
C PRO A 249 24.19 28.11 1.32
N VAL A 250 24.84 26.97 1.19
CA VAL A 250 24.44 25.72 1.87
C VAL A 250 25.48 25.32 2.93
N ALA A 251 25.04 25.07 4.15
CA ALA A 251 25.91 24.61 5.23
C ALA A 251 26.15 23.11 5.14
N ALA A 252 27.25 22.64 5.73
CA ALA A 252 27.52 21.22 5.89
C ALA A 252 26.42 20.54 6.73
N PRO A 253 26.14 19.25 6.51
CA PRO A 253 25.22 18.49 7.36
C PRO A 253 25.68 18.48 8.82
N ALA A 254 24.73 18.53 9.77
CA ALA A 254 25.04 18.37 11.18
C ALA A 254 25.61 16.97 11.45
N ALA A 255 26.48 16.85 12.46
CA ALA A 255 27.03 15.55 12.87
C ALA A 255 25.88 14.63 13.37
N GLU A 256 25.94 13.37 13.00
CA GLU A 256 24.98 12.36 13.44
C GLU A 256 25.31 11.85 14.84
N THR A 257 24.26 11.56 15.60
CA THR A 257 24.37 10.91 16.92
C THR A 257 23.95 9.45 16.82
N THR A 258 24.72 8.57 17.44
CA THR A 258 24.36 7.14 17.55
C THR A 258 23.28 6.99 18.63
N VAL A 259 22.22 6.25 18.30
CA VAL A 259 21.13 5.96 19.23
C VAL A 259 21.01 4.44 19.41
N ALA A 260 21.06 3.99 20.67
CA ALA A 260 20.88 2.57 21.02
C ALA A 260 19.41 2.23 21.23
N TRP A 261 19.01 0.99 20.96
CA TRP A 261 17.66 0.49 21.26
C TRP A 261 17.38 0.51 22.75
N ALA A 262 16.29 1.16 23.18
CA ALA A 262 15.99 1.44 24.58
C ALA A 262 14.94 0.51 25.23
N TYR A 263 14.32 -0.40 24.45
CA TYR A 263 13.20 -1.22 24.92
C TYR A 263 13.58 -2.72 24.90
N THR A 264 14.37 -3.14 25.86
CA THR A 264 14.83 -4.54 26.00
C THR A 264 14.21 -5.25 27.21
N ASP A 265 13.61 -4.51 28.13
CA ASP A 265 13.01 -5.01 29.36
C ASP A 265 11.57 -4.50 29.51
N PHE A 266 10.62 -5.43 29.65
CA PHE A 266 9.19 -5.16 29.86
C PHE A 266 8.69 -5.71 31.20
N GLY A 267 9.58 -6.18 32.06
CA GLY A 267 9.29 -6.78 33.33
C GLY A 267 9.43 -8.32 33.36
N SER A 268 8.86 -8.95 34.37
CA SER A 268 8.95 -10.39 34.51
C SER A 268 8.23 -11.11 33.36
N PRO A 269 8.86 -12.10 32.72
CA PRO A 269 8.24 -12.86 31.64
C PRO A 269 6.91 -13.52 32.06
N GLY A 270 5.95 -13.47 31.16
CA GLY A 270 4.66 -14.15 31.38
C GLY A 270 4.81 -15.66 31.46
N ARG A 271 4.02 -16.27 32.33
CA ARG A 271 3.98 -17.73 32.48
C ARG A 271 2.88 -18.32 31.61
N VAL A 272 3.18 -19.40 30.88
CA VAL A 272 2.18 -20.19 30.16
C VAL A 272 1.22 -20.85 31.16
N THR A 273 -0.08 -20.66 30.97
CA THR A 273 -1.15 -21.28 31.77
C THR A 273 -1.88 -22.36 31.01
N ASP A 274 -1.93 -22.32 29.70
CA ASP A 274 -2.53 -23.29 28.82
C ASP A 274 -1.79 -23.41 27.51
N ARG A 275 -1.66 -24.67 26.99
CA ARG A 275 -1.09 -24.95 25.67
C ARG A 275 -1.90 -26.08 25.02
N THR A 276 -2.52 -25.80 23.90
CA THR A 276 -3.33 -26.73 23.12
C THR A 276 -2.79 -26.86 21.70
N GLU A 277 -2.71 -28.09 21.19
CA GLU A 277 -2.30 -28.38 19.83
C GLU A 277 -3.48 -28.79 18.96
N VAL A 278 -3.68 -28.10 17.85
CA VAL A 278 -4.63 -28.43 16.79
C VAL A 278 -3.84 -29.21 15.73
N GLN A 279 -3.63 -30.51 15.99
CA GLN A 279 -2.68 -31.35 15.27
C GLN A 279 -2.91 -31.37 13.75
N ASP A 280 -4.16 -31.54 13.33
CA ASP A 280 -4.55 -31.65 11.91
C ASP A 280 -4.28 -30.36 11.09
N LEU A 281 -4.23 -29.22 11.77
CA LEU A 281 -3.87 -27.93 11.15
C LEU A 281 -2.43 -27.52 11.44
N GLY A 282 -1.72 -28.24 12.32
CA GLY A 282 -0.36 -27.87 12.76
C GLY A 282 -0.33 -26.51 13.44
N ILE A 283 -1.34 -26.19 14.25
CA ILE A 283 -1.47 -24.93 14.99
C ILE A 283 -1.28 -25.21 16.48
N THR A 284 -0.49 -24.37 17.14
CA THR A 284 -0.40 -24.36 18.60
C THR A 284 -1.05 -23.09 19.14
N GLN A 285 -1.89 -23.24 20.15
CA GLN A 285 -2.55 -22.17 20.89
C GLN A 285 -1.95 -22.12 22.30
N VAL A 286 -1.59 -20.93 22.77
CA VAL A 286 -0.99 -20.70 24.09
C VAL A 286 -1.72 -19.57 24.78
N ARG A 287 -1.93 -19.69 26.10
CA ARG A 287 -2.40 -18.60 26.97
C ARG A 287 -1.35 -18.28 28.02
N PHE A 288 -1.19 -17.00 28.27
CA PHE A 288 -0.31 -16.51 29.32
C PHE A 288 -1.12 -16.07 30.54
N ASN A 289 -0.47 -16.07 31.70
CA ASN A 289 -1.09 -15.70 32.98
C ASN A 289 -1.61 -14.26 33.05
N ASN A 290 -1.14 -13.39 32.14
CA ASN A 290 -1.67 -12.03 31.98
C ASN A 290 -2.86 -11.92 31.01
N GLY A 291 -3.38 -13.05 30.49
CA GLY A 291 -4.51 -13.09 29.57
C GLY A 291 -4.15 -12.92 28.09
N VAL A 292 -2.90 -12.74 27.72
CA VAL A 292 -2.44 -12.72 26.32
C VAL A 292 -2.65 -14.09 25.69
N ARG A 293 -3.21 -14.11 24.47
CA ARG A 293 -3.46 -15.32 23.66
C ARG A 293 -2.48 -15.32 22.48
N LEU A 294 -1.79 -16.44 22.29
CA LEU A 294 -0.87 -16.67 21.18
C LEU A 294 -1.35 -17.86 20.35
N ASN A 295 -1.47 -17.68 19.04
CA ASN A 295 -1.68 -18.75 18.08
C ASN A 295 -0.51 -18.78 17.13
N PHE A 296 0.11 -19.93 16.90
CA PHE A 296 1.17 -19.99 15.92
C PHE A 296 1.14 -21.26 15.08
N LYS A 297 1.74 -21.13 13.88
CA LYS A 297 1.94 -22.24 12.95
C LYS A 297 3.33 -22.12 12.33
N ARG A 298 4.19 -23.11 12.59
CA ARG A 298 5.47 -23.24 11.87
C ARG A 298 5.21 -23.69 10.44
N THR A 299 5.86 -23.06 9.47
CA THR A 299 5.76 -23.40 8.05
C THR A 299 7.12 -23.27 7.36
N ASP A 300 7.28 -23.99 6.26
CA ASP A 300 8.39 -23.88 5.31
C ASP A 300 8.02 -23.14 4.01
N PHE A 301 6.88 -22.44 4.00
CA PHE A 301 6.34 -21.82 2.78
C PHE A 301 7.17 -20.65 2.29
N GLU A 302 7.74 -19.90 3.21
CA GLU A 302 8.58 -18.73 2.96
C GLU A 302 9.80 -18.83 3.88
N ALA A 303 10.92 -19.28 3.32
CA ALA A 303 12.16 -19.45 4.08
C ALA A 303 12.61 -18.14 4.74
N SER A 304 13.14 -18.24 5.95
CA SER A 304 13.69 -17.11 6.71
C SER A 304 12.71 -15.93 6.90
N ARG A 305 11.41 -16.20 6.93
CA ARG A 305 10.37 -15.19 7.10
C ARG A 305 9.34 -15.60 8.14
N VAL A 306 9.08 -14.70 9.06
CA VAL A 306 8.03 -14.81 10.09
C VAL A 306 7.08 -13.65 9.92
N LEU A 307 5.78 -13.93 9.85
CA LEU A 307 4.72 -12.92 9.86
C LEU A 307 3.98 -12.97 11.19
N PHE A 308 3.52 -11.82 11.66
CA PHE A 308 2.68 -11.73 12.85
C PHE A 308 1.58 -10.68 12.71
N SER A 309 0.48 -10.92 13.41
CA SER A 309 -0.65 -10.00 13.54
C SER A 309 -1.15 -10.01 14.96
N THR A 310 -1.21 -8.85 15.58
CA THR A 310 -1.70 -8.66 16.95
C THR A 310 -2.95 -7.82 16.90
N ARG A 311 -3.98 -8.27 17.58
CA ARG A 311 -5.28 -7.61 17.70
C ARG A 311 -5.54 -7.25 19.15
N ILE A 312 -5.86 -5.99 19.40
CA ILE A 312 -6.35 -5.50 20.69
C ILE A 312 -7.77 -5.04 20.48
N VAL A 313 -8.72 -5.60 21.24
CA VAL A 313 -10.15 -5.29 21.11
C VAL A 313 -10.41 -3.79 21.23
N GLY A 314 -11.22 -3.26 20.31
CA GLY A 314 -11.51 -1.82 20.18
C GLY A 314 -11.89 -1.46 18.75
N GLY A 315 -11.03 -0.69 18.10
CA GLY A 315 -11.19 -0.33 16.69
C GLY A 315 -12.22 0.76 16.43
N SER A 316 -12.50 1.05 15.15
CA SER A 316 -13.34 2.20 14.77
C SER A 316 -14.78 2.12 15.28
N MET A 317 -15.29 0.93 15.58
CA MET A 317 -16.64 0.81 16.21
C MET A 317 -16.71 1.45 17.60
N THR A 318 -15.58 1.63 18.28
CA THR A 318 -15.48 2.27 19.59
C THR A 318 -15.13 3.76 19.52
N GLU A 319 -15.11 4.34 18.31
CA GLU A 319 -14.87 5.77 18.13
C GLU A 319 -15.87 6.59 18.94
N PRO A 320 -15.40 7.53 19.80
CA PRO A 320 -16.29 8.27 20.66
C PRO A 320 -17.32 9.10 19.88
N LYS A 321 -18.55 9.12 20.36
CA LYS A 321 -19.60 9.94 19.74
C LYS A 321 -19.16 11.42 19.69
N GLY A 322 -19.32 12.04 18.52
CA GLY A 322 -18.90 13.42 18.28
C GLY A 322 -17.43 13.61 17.90
N GLN A 323 -16.62 12.55 17.88
CA GLN A 323 -15.21 12.61 17.46
C GLN A 323 -14.98 11.90 16.12
N ARG A 324 -15.94 12.03 15.20
CA ARG A 324 -15.86 11.43 13.87
C ARG A 324 -14.54 11.77 13.17
N GLY A 325 -13.89 10.77 12.58
CA GLY A 325 -12.58 10.88 11.92
C GLY A 325 -11.39 10.56 12.80
N LEU A 326 -11.61 10.29 14.09
CA LEU A 326 -10.53 9.96 15.02
C LEU A 326 -9.85 8.65 14.62
N ALA A 327 -10.58 7.65 14.12
CA ALA A 327 -10.02 6.39 13.64
C ALA A 327 -9.08 6.59 12.43
N THR A 328 -9.45 7.49 11.52
CA THR A 328 -8.62 7.87 10.37
C THR A 328 -7.36 8.59 10.83
N LEU A 329 -7.50 9.60 11.70
CA LEU A 329 -6.37 10.34 12.24
C LEU A 329 -5.42 9.42 13.01
N THR A 330 -5.96 8.52 13.82
CA THR A 330 -5.18 7.53 14.57
C THR A 330 -4.33 6.66 13.65
N SER A 331 -4.93 6.10 12.60
CA SER A 331 -4.19 5.30 11.62
C SER A 331 -3.10 6.10 10.90
N ALA A 332 -3.33 7.38 10.64
CA ALA A 332 -2.36 8.25 9.96
C ALA A 332 -1.22 8.73 10.86
N THR A 333 -1.45 8.84 12.17
CA THR A 333 -0.49 9.48 13.09
C THR A 333 0.29 8.51 13.97
N PHE A 334 -0.27 7.34 14.27
CA PHE A 334 0.29 6.44 15.27
C PHE A 334 1.74 6.02 14.97
N ASP A 335 1.98 5.46 13.78
CA ASP A 335 3.31 5.01 13.37
C ASP A 335 4.27 6.19 13.15
N ALA A 336 3.77 7.28 12.59
CA ALA A 336 4.54 8.48 12.33
C ALA A 336 5.00 9.20 13.63
N GLY A 337 4.31 8.95 14.75
CA GLY A 337 4.68 9.48 16.07
C GLY A 337 5.91 8.80 16.68
N GLY A 338 6.34 7.65 16.15
CA GLY A 338 7.45 6.87 16.72
C GLY A 338 7.14 6.30 18.10
N LEU A 339 8.16 6.21 18.94
CA LEU A 339 8.06 5.75 20.33
C LEU A 339 8.43 6.89 21.29
N GLY A 340 8.04 6.81 22.54
CA GLY A 340 8.38 7.84 23.54
C GLY A 340 9.87 8.16 23.55
N ARG A 341 10.74 7.13 23.59
CA ARG A 341 12.21 7.29 23.63
C ARG A 341 12.88 7.38 22.26
N HIS A 342 12.20 7.03 21.16
CA HIS A 342 12.77 7.03 19.82
C HIS A 342 11.87 7.76 18.83
N SER A 343 12.41 8.75 18.17
CA SER A 343 11.76 9.34 17.00
C SER A 343 11.72 8.34 15.84
N THR A 344 10.94 8.61 14.84
CA THR A 344 10.93 7.79 13.60
C THR A 344 12.30 7.75 12.93
N SER A 345 13.06 8.86 12.99
CA SER A 345 14.44 8.93 12.48
C SER A 345 15.40 8.05 13.29
N ASP A 346 15.26 8.01 14.61
CA ASP A 346 16.04 7.10 15.45
C ASP A 346 15.74 5.65 15.13
N LEU A 347 14.45 5.31 14.98
CA LEU A 347 14.03 3.96 14.58
C LEU A 347 14.62 3.56 13.24
N GLN A 348 14.66 4.45 12.25
CA GLN A 348 15.29 4.17 10.95
C GLN A 348 16.78 3.83 11.09
N ARG A 349 17.51 4.50 11.99
CA ARG A 349 18.93 4.23 12.27
C ARG A 349 19.11 2.91 13.02
N ILE A 350 18.37 2.71 14.11
CA ILE A 350 18.44 1.51 14.96
C ILE A 350 18.13 0.24 14.17
N LEU A 351 17.14 0.31 13.27
CA LEU A 351 16.67 -0.83 12.47
C LEU A 351 17.43 -1.00 11.15
N ALA A 352 18.40 -0.15 10.85
CA ALA A 352 19.23 -0.29 9.66
C ALA A 352 19.96 -1.65 9.65
N GLY A 353 19.85 -2.40 8.57
CA GLY A 353 20.42 -3.74 8.46
C GLY A 353 19.67 -4.84 9.21
N ARG A 354 18.47 -4.55 9.77
CA ARG A 354 17.57 -5.53 10.36
C ARG A 354 16.40 -5.83 9.40
N THR A 355 15.91 -7.06 9.49
CA THR A 355 14.70 -7.47 8.74
C THR A 355 13.52 -7.50 9.69
N VAL A 356 12.96 -6.32 9.93
CA VAL A 356 11.80 -6.13 10.83
C VAL A 356 10.85 -5.09 10.28
N SER A 357 9.57 -5.31 10.48
CA SER A 357 8.51 -4.32 10.25
C SER A 357 7.41 -4.47 11.27
N VAL A 358 6.85 -3.36 11.74
CA VAL A 358 5.66 -3.30 12.60
C VAL A 358 4.83 -2.10 12.19
N ALA A 359 3.66 -2.35 11.66
CA ALA A 359 2.69 -1.33 11.22
C ALA A 359 1.42 -1.40 12.06
N PHE A 360 0.79 -0.26 12.28
CA PHE A 360 -0.47 -0.11 12.99
C PHE A 360 -1.60 0.27 12.05
N ARG A 361 -2.80 -0.23 12.32
CA ARG A 361 -4.05 0.26 11.72
C ARG A 361 -5.23 0.15 12.68
N THR A 362 -6.21 1.01 12.49
CA THR A 362 -7.51 0.89 13.16
C THR A 362 -8.44 0.07 12.27
N ALA A 363 -8.74 -1.16 12.69
CA ALA A 363 -9.74 -2.02 12.06
C ALA A 363 -11.14 -1.74 12.64
N PRO A 364 -12.22 -2.28 12.08
CA PRO A 364 -13.56 -2.07 12.63
C PRO A 364 -13.71 -2.45 14.10
N ASP A 365 -13.18 -3.60 14.54
CA ASP A 365 -13.37 -4.16 15.87
C ASP A 365 -12.07 -4.38 16.66
N ALA A 366 -10.94 -3.87 16.15
CA ALA A 366 -9.65 -3.98 16.81
C ALA A 366 -8.68 -2.86 16.43
N PHE A 367 -7.74 -2.61 17.33
CA PHE A 367 -6.48 -1.94 17.01
C PHE A 367 -5.48 -3.04 16.60
N GLU A 368 -5.02 -2.99 15.36
CA GLU A 368 -4.20 -4.06 14.78
C GLU A 368 -2.76 -3.62 14.56
N PHE A 369 -1.85 -4.50 14.94
CA PHE A 369 -0.43 -4.39 14.64
C PHE A 369 -0.04 -5.58 13.75
N THR A 370 0.44 -5.30 12.56
CA THR A 370 0.93 -6.33 11.64
C THR A 370 2.42 -6.15 11.40
N GLY A 371 3.13 -7.25 11.22
CA GLY A 371 4.55 -7.14 10.97
C GLY A 371 5.18 -8.39 10.40
N SER A 372 6.45 -8.25 10.09
CA SER A 372 7.30 -9.33 9.62
C SER A 372 8.71 -9.20 10.19
N ALA A 373 9.37 -10.35 10.35
CA ALA A 373 10.75 -10.40 10.76
C ALA A 373 11.47 -11.58 10.10
N SER A 374 12.81 -11.52 10.08
CA SER A 374 13.59 -12.74 9.96
C SER A 374 13.57 -13.50 11.29
N PRO A 375 13.83 -14.82 11.32
CA PRO A 375 13.89 -15.57 12.58
C PRO A 375 14.84 -14.97 13.61
N LYS A 376 16.00 -14.49 13.19
CA LYS A 376 17.01 -13.84 14.06
C LYS A 376 16.55 -12.50 14.64
N ASP A 377 15.66 -11.80 13.94
CA ASP A 377 15.18 -10.47 14.32
C ASP A 377 13.76 -10.50 14.95
N LEU A 378 13.16 -11.69 15.12
CA LEU A 378 11.80 -11.83 15.65
C LEU A 378 11.69 -11.25 17.06
N ARG A 379 12.69 -11.46 17.92
CA ARG A 379 12.71 -10.87 19.26
C ARG A 379 12.65 -9.36 19.22
N LEU A 380 13.47 -8.72 18.37
CA LEU A 380 13.47 -7.26 18.19
C LEU A 380 12.12 -6.77 17.64
N ALA A 381 11.49 -7.52 16.73
CA ALA A 381 10.16 -7.17 16.20
C ALA A 381 9.09 -7.16 17.30
N LEU A 382 9.11 -8.17 18.19
CA LEU A 382 8.19 -8.27 19.32
C LEU A 382 8.48 -7.21 20.39
N GLU A 383 9.74 -6.85 20.63
CA GLU A 383 10.14 -5.73 21.48
C GLU A 383 9.61 -4.41 20.92
N TRP A 384 9.76 -4.18 19.59
CA TRP A 384 9.23 -2.99 18.93
C TRP A 384 7.70 -2.92 19.00
N LEU A 385 7.01 -4.05 18.72
CA LEU A 385 5.56 -4.16 18.89
C LEU A 385 5.13 -3.80 20.32
N THR A 386 5.81 -4.37 21.31
CA THR A 386 5.49 -4.15 22.73
C THR A 386 5.75 -2.70 23.13
N ALA A 387 6.84 -2.09 22.66
CA ALA A 387 7.11 -0.68 22.85
C ALA A 387 6.04 0.23 22.22
N LYS A 388 5.52 -0.10 21.04
CA LYS A 388 4.38 0.62 20.44
C LYS A 388 3.10 0.54 21.29
N ILE A 389 2.88 -0.57 21.99
CA ILE A 389 1.73 -0.75 22.88
C ILE A 389 1.93 0.02 24.20
N THR A 390 3.14 0.06 24.73
CA THR A 390 3.42 0.60 26.07
C THR A 390 3.83 2.06 26.08
N ASP A 391 4.53 2.52 25.04
CA ASP A 391 5.12 3.86 24.98
C ASP A 391 5.06 4.47 23.55
N PRO A 392 3.85 4.61 22.97
CA PRO A 392 3.70 5.29 21.68
C PRO A 392 4.05 6.78 21.79
N GLY A 393 4.72 7.31 20.75
CA GLY A 393 5.35 8.62 20.83
C GLY A 393 4.41 9.83 20.78
N TYR A 394 3.28 9.75 20.05
CA TYR A 394 2.31 10.86 19.85
C TYR A 394 2.95 12.23 19.58
N ARG A 395 3.99 12.28 18.74
CA ARG A 395 4.72 13.52 18.46
C ARG A 395 3.94 14.47 17.57
N PRO A 396 4.00 15.80 17.78
CA PRO A 396 3.30 16.79 16.95
C PRO A 396 3.62 16.73 15.45
N GLU A 397 4.82 16.30 15.08
CA GLU A 397 5.19 16.12 13.68
C GLU A 397 4.34 15.08 12.96
N SER A 398 3.85 14.06 13.67
CA SER A 398 2.94 13.07 13.08
C SER A 398 1.61 13.67 12.65
N LEU A 399 1.07 14.58 13.45
CA LEU A 399 -0.16 15.30 13.11
C LEU A 399 0.05 16.22 11.90
N ARG A 400 1.15 16.97 11.88
CA ARG A 400 1.47 17.84 10.73
C ARG A 400 1.62 17.05 9.43
N LEU A 401 2.30 15.90 9.50
CA LEU A 401 2.46 15.02 8.34
C LEU A 401 1.11 14.44 7.90
N ALA A 402 0.30 13.97 8.83
CA ALA A 402 -1.04 13.46 8.55
C ALA A 402 -1.93 14.53 7.92
N GLN A 403 -1.92 15.76 8.44
CA GLN A 403 -2.68 16.88 7.90
C GLN A 403 -2.29 17.20 6.45
N LYS A 404 -1.00 17.17 6.09
CA LYS A 404 -0.56 17.34 4.71
C LYS A 404 -1.16 16.28 3.77
N GLY A 405 -1.12 15.01 4.18
CA GLY A 405 -1.74 13.91 3.41
C GLY A 405 -3.26 14.03 3.31
N LEU A 406 -3.91 14.40 4.40
CA LEU A 406 -5.37 14.62 4.41
C LEU A 406 -5.78 15.79 3.50
N GLU A 407 -5.03 16.89 3.46
CA GLU A 407 -5.30 17.99 2.52
C GLU A 407 -5.25 17.53 1.07
N GLN A 408 -4.25 16.74 0.70
CA GLN A 408 -4.15 16.17 -0.66
C GLN A 408 -5.32 15.23 -0.97
N MET A 409 -5.71 14.40 -0.01
CA MET A 409 -6.86 13.51 -0.14
C MET A 409 -8.16 14.30 -0.41
N TYR A 410 -8.43 15.33 0.38
CA TYR A 410 -9.63 16.17 0.20
C TYR A 410 -9.59 16.99 -1.10
N ALA A 411 -8.41 17.47 -1.50
CA ALA A 411 -8.24 18.12 -2.80
C ALA A 411 -8.56 17.17 -3.95
N GLY A 412 -8.11 15.92 -3.89
CA GLY A 412 -8.42 14.89 -4.89
C GLY A 412 -9.90 14.48 -4.90
N PHE A 413 -10.60 14.60 -3.80
CA PHE A 413 -12.03 14.23 -3.71
C PHE A 413 -12.93 15.09 -4.60
N ALA A 414 -12.58 16.34 -4.84
CA ALA A 414 -13.35 17.22 -5.71
C ALA A 414 -13.34 16.77 -7.18
N HIS A 415 -12.26 16.09 -7.60
CA HIS A 415 -11.96 15.79 -9.00
C HIS A 415 -12.03 14.30 -9.35
N THR A 416 -12.30 13.44 -8.38
CA THR A 416 -12.32 11.99 -8.58
C THR A 416 -13.58 11.31 -8.03
N PRO A 417 -14.03 10.19 -8.63
CA PRO A 417 -15.16 9.43 -8.10
C PRO A 417 -14.97 8.95 -6.66
N ASN A 418 -13.72 8.85 -6.18
CA ASN A 418 -13.43 8.46 -4.80
C ASN A 418 -13.98 9.46 -3.76
N GLY A 419 -14.16 10.72 -4.13
CA GLY A 419 -14.73 11.72 -3.24
C GLY A 419 -16.12 11.32 -2.75
N PRO A 420 -17.17 11.37 -3.62
CA PRO A 420 -18.53 10.97 -3.24
C PRO A 420 -18.62 9.54 -2.69
N ILE A 421 -17.81 8.60 -3.21
CA ILE A 421 -17.79 7.22 -2.72
C ILE A 421 -17.34 7.16 -1.27
N SER A 422 -16.25 7.83 -0.93
CA SER A 422 -15.66 7.77 0.41
C SER A 422 -16.41 8.60 1.44
N THR A 423 -17.07 9.67 1.03
CA THR A 423 -17.78 10.57 1.94
C THR A 423 -19.23 10.16 2.09
N GLU A 424 -19.99 10.09 1.01
CA GLU A 424 -21.43 9.99 1.01
C GLU A 424 -21.94 8.56 0.81
N VAL A 425 -21.44 7.87 -0.24
CA VAL A 425 -21.92 6.52 -0.53
C VAL A 425 -21.54 5.54 0.59
N ALA A 426 -20.32 5.64 1.15
CA ALA A 426 -19.90 4.82 2.28
C ALA A 426 -20.77 5.00 3.52
N ASN A 427 -21.23 6.22 3.80
CA ASN A 427 -22.18 6.50 4.87
C ASN A 427 -23.60 6.03 4.52
N LEU A 428 -24.04 6.24 3.28
CA LEU A 428 -25.36 5.85 2.79
C LEU A 428 -25.61 4.34 2.89
N ILE A 429 -24.64 3.51 2.45
CA ILE A 429 -24.77 2.05 2.51
C ILE A 429 -24.77 1.49 3.94
N ALA A 430 -24.42 2.30 4.93
CA ALA A 430 -24.52 2.00 6.36
C ALA A 430 -25.70 2.73 7.04
N SER A 431 -26.74 3.10 6.28
CA SER A 431 -27.94 3.82 6.78
C SER A 431 -27.64 5.11 7.52
N GLY A 432 -26.60 5.82 7.16
CA GLY A 432 -26.20 7.08 7.78
C GLY A 432 -25.39 6.92 9.07
N ASP A 433 -24.89 5.74 9.38
CA ASP A 433 -24.05 5.54 10.57
C ASP A 433 -22.79 6.40 10.48
N PRO A 434 -22.54 7.31 11.45
CA PRO A 434 -21.43 8.27 11.38
C PRO A 434 -20.02 7.64 11.39
N ARG A 435 -19.91 6.38 11.78
CA ARG A 435 -18.62 5.62 11.75
C ARG A 435 -18.20 5.23 10.34
N PHE A 436 -19.10 5.35 9.36
CA PHE A 436 -18.85 5.05 7.96
C PHE A 436 -18.69 6.32 7.13
N GLY A 437 -17.76 6.26 6.21
CA GLY A 437 -17.42 7.37 5.33
C GLY A 437 -16.49 8.39 5.97
N THR A 438 -15.74 9.07 5.11
CA THR A 438 -14.84 10.15 5.50
C THR A 438 -15.65 11.36 5.95
N PRO A 439 -15.40 11.97 7.12
CA PRO A 439 -16.12 13.14 7.59
C PRO A 439 -15.82 14.38 6.74
N PRO A 440 -16.57 15.47 6.84
CA PRO A 440 -16.22 16.76 6.27
C PRO A 440 -14.82 17.23 6.71
N LYS A 441 -14.15 18.02 5.85
CA LYS A 441 -12.76 18.44 6.07
C LYS A 441 -12.57 19.17 7.39
N ASP A 442 -13.44 20.10 7.73
CA ASP A 442 -13.41 20.86 8.98
C ASP A 442 -13.52 19.96 10.21
N VAL A 443 -14.39 18.95 10.17
CA VAL A 443 -14.53 17.94 11.22
C VAL A 443 -13.26 17.12 11.36
N MET A 444 -12.68 16.65 10.26
CA MET A 444 -11.41 15.89 10.27
C MET A 444 -10.27 16.70 10.87
N PHE A 445 -10.14 17.97 10.45
CA PHE A 445 -9.03 18.83 10.88
C PHE A 445 -9.20 19.39 12.31
N SER A 446 -10.37 19.22 12.92
CA SER A 446 -10.58 19.52 14.33
C SER A 446 -10.10 18.41 15.28
N ARG A 447 -9.72 17.25 14.77
CA ARG A 447 -9.21 16.12 15.57
C ARG A 447 -7.80 16.40 16.08
N THR A 448 -7.47 15.91 17.28
CA THR A 448 -6.21 16.18 17.98
C THR A 448 -5.49 14.89 18.39
N LEU A 449 -4.17 15.00 18.65
CA LEU A 449 -3.40 13.87 19.20
C LEU A 449 -3.81 13.53 20.64
N ASP A 450 -4.33 14.47 21.40
CA ASP A 450 -4.81 14.20 22.76
C ASP A 450 -6.08 13.35 22.73
N GLU A 451 -6.98 13.58 21.76
CA GLU A 451 -8.14 12.70 21.51
C GLU A 451 -7.66 11.28 21.11
N VAL A 452 -6.68 11.19 20.20
CA VAL A 452 -6.07 9.89 19.80
C VAL A 452 -5.51 9.17 21.05
N ARG A 453 -4.72 9.85 21.85
CA ARG A 453 -4.15 9.29 23.08
C ARG A 453 -5.23 8.83 24.06
N ALA A 454 -6.22 9.67 24.32
CA ALA A 454 -7.31 9.36 25.25
C ALA A 454 -8.11 8.13 24.81
N TRP A 455 -8.36 8.00 23.52
CA TRP A 455 -9.11 6.86 22.95
C TRP A 455 -8.30 5.55 22.95
N LEU A 456 -7.03 5.60 22.58
CA LEU A 456 -6.19 4.39 22.46
C LEU A 456 -5.70 3.86 23.81
N THR A 457 -5.34 4.74 24.75
CA THR A 457 -4.65 4.35 25.98
C THR A 457 -5.35 3.24 26.77
N PRO A 458 -6.67 3.27 27.00
CA PRO A 458 -7.35 2.21 27.75
C PRO A 458 -7.21 0.84 27.08
N ALA A 459 -7.42 0.78 25.76
CA ALA A 459 -7.30 -0.47 25.01
C ALA A 459 -5.85 -0.98 24.97
N LEU A 460 -4.89 -0.13 24.69
CA LEU A 460 -3.47 -0.51 24.66
C LEU A 460 -2.99 -1.00 26.01
N ARG A 461 -3.48 -0.41 27.11
CA ARG A 461 -3.05 -0.73 28.47
C ARG A 461 -3.60 -2.06 28.97
N THR A 462 -4.89 -2.34 28.77
CA THR A 462 -5.58 -3.50 29.37
C THR A 462 -6.54 -4.24 28.46
N GLY A 463 -6.73 -3.81 27.25
CA GLY A 463 -7.65 -4.47 26.29
C GLY A 463 -7.26 -5.94 26.02
N PRO A 464 -8.23 -6.83 25.79
CA PRO A 464 -7.96 -8.22 25.38
C PRO A 464 -7.03 -8.24 24.17
N LEU A 465 -5.99 -9.07 24.22
CA LEU A 465 -4.95 -9.14 23.20
C LEU A 465 -4.76 -10.56 22.69
N GLU A 466 -4.79 -10.71 21.38
CA GLU A 466 -4.48 -11.96 20.69
C GLU A 466 -3.45 -11.72 19.60
N ILE A 467 -2.43 -12.57 19.53
CA ILE A 467 -1.38 -12.53 18.50
C ILE A 467 -1.35 -13.84 17.72
N GLY A 468 -1.35 -13.74 16.39
CA GLY A 468 -1.04 -14.82 15.47
C GLY A 468 0.38 -14.70 14.95
N ILE A 469 1.12 -15.82 14.88
CA ILE A 469 2.48 -15.88 14.30
C ILE A 469 2.56 -17.06 13.34
N VAL A 470 3.13 -16.85 12.16
CA VAL A 470 3.31 -17.91 11.15
C VAL A 470 4.64 -17.75 10.42
N GLY A 471 5.29 -18.84 10.06
CA GLY A 471 6.50 -18.84 9.26
C GLY A 471 7.58 -19.78 9.72
N ASP A 472 8.81 -19.42 9.38
CA ASP A 472 10.02 -20.18 9.64
C ASP A 472 10.61 -19.79 11.00
N PHE A 473 10.35 -20.57 12.05
CA PHE A 473 10.84 -20.30 13.40
C PHE A 473 10.84 -21.58 14.26
N GLU A 474 11.55 -21.55 15.38
CA GLU A 474 11.48 -22.59 16.40
C GLU A 474 10.35 -22.29 17.39
N PRO A 475 9.41 -23.23 17.61
CA PRO A 475 8.20 -23.04 18.43
C PRO A 475 8.48 -22.52 19.84
N ASP A 476 9.43 -23.11 20.57
CA ASP A 476 9.72 -22.71 21.94
C ASP A 476 10.36 -21.32 22.02
N ALA A 477 11.18 -20.96 21.03
CA ALA A 477 11.73 -19.60 20.94
C ALA A 477 10.66 -18.52 20.73
N VAL A 478 9.57 -18.84 20.01
CA VAL A 478 8.43 -17.94 19.85
C VAL A 478 7.70 -17.76 21.18
N ILE A 479 7.45 -18.86 21.92
CA ILE A 479 6.78 -18.79 23.22
C ILE A 479 7.61 -17.96 24.20
N GLU A 480 8.93 -18.20 24.28
CA GLU A 480 9.84 -17.43 25.13
C GLU A 480 9.89 -15.95 24.76
N ALA A 481 9.97 -15.65 23.46
CA ALA A 481 9.98 -14.27 22.99
C ALA A 481 8.68 -13.52 23.32
N VAL A 482 7.52 -14.16 23.13
CA VAL A 482 6.21 -13.59 23.50
C VAL A 482 6.08 -13.47 25.01
N ALA A 483 6.52 -14.47 25.79
CA ALA A 483 6.52 -14.44 27.25
C ALA A 483 7.27 -13.22 27.79
N ALA A 484 8.46 -12.95 27.25
CA ALA A 484 9.32 -11.86 27.68
C ALA A 484 8.93 -10.48 27.13
N THR A 485 7.94 -10.39 26.27
CA THR A 485 7.45 -9.14 25.66
C THR A 485 5.96 -8.93 26.00
N LEU A 486 5.04 -9.35 25.14
CA LEU A 486 3.60 -9.22 25.36
C LEU A 486 3.12 -9.93 26.65
N GLY A 487 3.72 -11.08 26.97
CA GLY A 487 3.43 -11.83 28.20
C GLY A 487 3.84 -11.11 29.48
N ALA A 488 4.81 -10.18 29.41
CA ALA A 488 5.25 -9.36 30.54
C ALA A 488 4.37 -8.10 30.75
N LEU A 489 3.42 -7.82 29.83
CA LEU A 489 2.50 -6.70 29.98
C LEU A 489 1.55 -6.87 31.18
N PRO A 490 0.94 -5.79 31.69
CA PRO A 490 -0.12 -5.88 32.69
C PRO A 490 -1.25 -6.82 32.27
N ALA A 491 -2.00 -7.32 33.25
CA ALA A 491 -3.14 -8.21 33.03
C ALA A 491 -4.11 -7.60 32.02
N ARG A 492 -4.52 -8.44 31.06
CA ARG A 492 -5.49 -8.11 30.05
C ARG A 492 -6.89 -8.37 30.55
N GLY A 493 -7.78 -7.42 30.33
CA GLY A 493 -9.20 -7.57 30.65
C GLY A 493 -9.89 -8.63 29.81
N GLU A 494 -11.09 -9.00 30.22
CA GLU A 494 -11.99 -9.76 29.37
C GLU A 494 -12.69 -8.83 28.36
N ARG A 495 -13.23 -9.43 27.29
CA ARG A 495 -13.99 -8.67 26.31
C ARG A 495 -15.29 -8.19 26.94
N ALA A 496 -15.51 -6.89 27.00
CA ALA A 496 -16.78 -6.31 27.37
C ALA A 496 -17.86 -6.63 26.32
N ASP A 497 -19.13 -6.59 26.74
CA ASP A 497 -20.24 -6.66 25.77
C ASP A 497 -20.26 -5.41 24.89
N ASP A 498 -19.98 -5.61 23.61
CA ASP A 498 -19.95 -4.58 22.56
C ASP A 498 -21.12 -4.72 21.56
N SER A 499 -22.14 -5.53 21.89
CA SER A 499 -23.27 -5.84 21.02
C SER A 499 -24.01 -4.60 20.55
N ALA A 500 -24.17 -3.59 21.39
CA ALA A 500 -24.78 -2.31 21.05
C ALA A 500 -23.98 -1.52 20.00
N LEU A 501 -22.65 -1.66 19.99
CA LEU A 501 -21.77 -1.00 19.01
C LEU A 501 -21.77 -1.70 17.65
N ARG A 502 -22.25 -2.95 17.60
CA ARG A 502 -22.27 -3.79 16.40
C ARG A 502 -23.56 -3.64 15.58
N GLN A 503 -24.40 -2.68 15.90
CA GLN A 503 -25.65 -2.45 15.19
C GLN A 503 -25.38 -1.55 13.97
N VAL A 504 -25.35 -2.13 12.78
CA VAL A 504 -25.28 -1.46 11.48
C VAL A 504 -26.18 -2.19 10.50
N ALA A 505 -26.92 -1.47 9.68
CA ALA A 505 -27.78 -2.06 8.67
C ALA A 505 -27.56 -1.39 7.30
N PHE A 506 -27.73 -2.15 6.24
CA PHE A 506 -27.89 -1.58 4.90
C PHE A 506 -29.25 -0.90 4.81
N PRO A 507 -29.44 0.19 4.02
CA PRO A 507 -30.73 0.86 3.88
C PRO A 507 -31.86 -0.11 3.51
N GLY A 508 -32.97 -0.03 4.23
CA GLY A 508 -34.15 -0.89 3.99
C GLY A 508 -34.89 -0.54 2.70
N THR A 509 -34.72 0.70 2.21
CA THR A 509 -35.28 1.18 0.95
C THR A 509 -34.14 1.38 -0.05
N PRO A 510 -34.25 0.85 -1.28
CA PRO A 510 -33.27 1.09 -2.33
C PRO A 510 -33.09 2.58 -2.62
N PHE A 511 -31.88 2.95 -2.93
CA PHE A 511 -31.53 4.32 -3.30
C PHE A 511 -31.05 4.40 -4.75
N ASN A 512 -31.32 5.54 -5.38
CA ASN A 512 -30.75 5.95 -6.65
C ASN A 512 -30.14 7.34 -6.46
N ARG A 513 -28.83 7.44 -6.54
CA ARG A 513 -28.09 8.70 -6.30
C ARG A 513 -27.14 8.98 -7.43
N SER A 514 -27.09 10.25 -7.84
CA SER A 514 -26.11 10.77 -8.78
C SER A 514 -25.28 11.84 -8.09
N TYR A 515 -23.98 11.80 -8.30
CA TYR A 515 -23.01 12.75 -7.77
C TYR A 515 -22.23 13.36 -8.92
N GLU A 516 -21.94 14.64 -8.81
CA GLU A 516 -21.11 15.35 -9.78
C GLU A 516 -19.72 15.63 -9.19
N ILE A 517 -18.69 15.53 -10.03
CA ILE A 517 -17.31 15.88 -9.70
C ILE A 517 -16.81 16.93 -10.70
N ASP A 518 -15.91 17.80 -10.24
CA ASP A 518 -15.26 18.79 -11.08
C ASP A 518 -14.07 18.15 -11.83
N SER A 519 -14.37 17.45 -12.94
CA SER A 519 -13.36 16.79 -13.76
C SER A 519 -13.59 17.07 -15.25
N LYS A 520 -12.49 17.30 -15.95
CA LYS A 520 -12.45 17.44 -17.42
C LYS A 520 -12.48 16.09 -18.12
N LEU A 521 -12.13 15.03 -17.40
CA LEU A 521 -12.16 13.67 -17.92
C LEU A 521 -13.60 13.21 -18.03
N GLN A 522 -14.05 12.94 -19.26
CA GLN A 522 -15.41 12.45 -19.54
C GLN A 522 -15.51 10.96 -19.19
N LYS A 523 -15.24 10.64 -17.93
CA LYS A 523 -15.37 9.29 -17.35
C LYS A 523 -16.14 9.36 -16.06
N GLY A 524 -17.11 8.48 -15.93
CA GLY A 524 -17.89 8.30 -14.69
C GLY A 524 -17.66 6.91 -14.09
N LEU A 525 -18.27 6.69 -12.93
CA LEU A 525 -18.30 5.41 -12.25
C LEU A 525 -19.74 5.10 -11.83
N ALA A 526 -20.26 3.95 -12.21
CA ALA A 526 -21.55 3.44 -11.73
C ALA A 526 -21.32 2.32 -10.71
N LEU A 527 -21.96 2.44 -9.57
CA LEU A 527 -21.92 1.48 -8.47
C LEU A 527 -23.32 0.92 -8.22
N PHE A 528 -23.39 -0.39 -8.08
CA PHE A 528 -24.62 -1.12 -7.83
C PHE A 528 -24.47 -1.94 -6.55
N TYR A 529 -25.56 -2.02 -5.76
CA TYR A 529 -25.55 -2.67 -4.47
C TYR A 529 -26.81 -3.51 -4.28
N TRP A 530 -26.63 -4.74 -3.80
CA TRP A 530 -27.70 -5.62 -3.34
C TRP A 530 -27.41 -5.99 -1.88
N PRO A 531 -28.29 -5.65 -0.92
CA PRO A 531 -28.06 -6.04 0.48
C PRO A 531 -28.07 -7.55 0.63
N THR A 532 -27.08 -8.07 1.37
CA THR A 532 -26.93 -9.50 1.66
C THR A 532 -26.85 -9.73 3.17
N THR A 533 -25.99 -10.64 3.63
CA THR A 533 -25.77 -10.96 5.04
C THR A 533 -24.32 -10.77 5.45
N ASP A 534 -24.02 -10.94 6.74
CA ASP A 534 -22.67 -10.86 7.30
C ASP A 534 -21.77 -12.05 6.93
N GLY A 535 -20.49 -11.97 7.36
CA GLY A 535 -19.44 -12.97 7.12
C GLY A 535 -19.30 -14.04 8.21
N ARG A 536 -20.25 -14.14 9.13
CA ARG A 536 -20.18 -15.10 10.25
C ARG A 536 -20.43 -16.53 9.85
N ASP A 537 -21.11 -16.75 8.74
CA ASP A 537 -21.26 -18.05 8.12
C ASP A 537 -20.37 -18.14 6.87
N ALA A 538 -19.29 -18.93 6.97
CA ALA A 538 -18.37 -19.14 5.86
C ALA A 538 -19.00 -19.89 4.68
N HIS A 539 -20.00 -20.74 4.93
CA HIS A 539 -20.71 -21.46 3.86
C HIS A 539 -21.46 -20.48 2.96
N THR A 540 -22.27 -19.62 3.55
CA THR A 540 -23.01 -18.58 2.81
C THR A 540 -22.05 -17.60 2.13
N SER A 541 -20.98 -17.18 2.81
CA SER A 541 -19.98 -16.23 2.24
C SER A 541 -19.30 -16.80 0.99
N ARG A 542 -18.94 -18.07 0.97
CA ARG A 542 -18.31 -18.73 -0.19
C ARG A 542 -19.27 -18.82 -1.39
N ARG A 543 -20.53 -19.16 -1.13
CA ARG A 543 -21.59 -19.22 -2.16
C ARG A 543 -21.86 -17.83 -2.76
N LEU A 544 -21.96 -16.80 -1.92
CA LEU A 544 -22.07 -15.41 -2.36
C LEU A 544 -20.86 -14.95 -3.17
N GLY A 545 -19.65 -15.42 -2.81
CA GLY A 545 -18.45 -15.16 -3.60
C GLY A 545 -18.51 -15.76 -5.01
N LEU A 546 -19.03 -16.99 -5.14
CA LEU A 546 -19.24 -17.62 -6.47
C LEU A 546 -20.33 -16.90 -7.26
N LEU A 547 -21.44 -16.52 -6.62
CA LEU A 547 -22.48 -15.72 -7.25
C LEU A 547 -21.93 -14.39 -7.79
N ALA A 548 -21.11 -13.70 -7.00
CA ALA A 548 -20.45 -12.46 -7.44
C ALA A 548 -19.55 -12.68 -8.66
N SER A 549 -18.85 -13.82 -8.72
CA SER A 549 -18.04 -14.19 -9.90
C SER A 549 -18.90 -14.39 -11.13
N VAL A 550 -20.07 -15.04 -11.01
CA VAL A 550 -21.03 -15.21 -12.12
C VAL A 550 -21.59 -13.85 -12.55
N VAL A 551 -21.94 -12.97 -11.61
CA VAL A 551 -22.39 -11.60 -11.92
C VAL A 551 -21.30 -10.86 -12.72
N THR A 552 -20.03 -10.93 -12.30
CA THR A 552 -18.90 -10.34 -13.04
C THR A 552 -18.82 -10.84 -14.47
N ASP A 553 -18.90 -12.16 -14.68
CA ASP A 553 -18.81 -12.77 -16.02
C ASP A 553 -19.97 -12.34 -16.91
N ARG A 554 -21.20 -12.37 -16.41
CA ARG A 554 -22.38 -11.92 -17.18
C ARG A 554 -22.32 -10.45 -17.53
N MET A 555 -21.89 -9.61 -16.57
CA MET A 555 -21.71 -8.19 -16.83
C MET A 555 -20.66 -7.93 -17.91
N ARG A 556 -19.52 -8.65 -17.86
CA ARG A 556 -18.48 -8.54 -18.86
C ARG A 556 -19.00 -8.91 -20.27
N LEU A 557 -19.74 -10.00 -20.39
CA LEU A 557 -20.34 -10.44 -21.66
C LEU A 557 -21.33 -9.38 -22.16
N ARG A 558 -22.31 -8.98 -21.37
CA ARG A 558 -23.36 -8.04 -21.78
C ARG A 558 -22.83 -6.65 -22.11
N LEU A 559 -22.00 -6.08 -21.23
CA LEU A 559 -21.55 -4.68 -21.39
C LEU A 559 -20.41 -4.55 -22.40
N ARG A 560 -19.48 -5.50 -22.44
CA ARG A 560 -18.32 -5.42 -23.34
C ARG A 560 -18.59 -6.00 -24.72
N GLU A 561 -19.17 -7.20 -24.77
CA GLU A 561 -19.31 -7.94 -26.03
C GLU A 561 -20.59 -7.59 -26.78
N GLU A 562 -21.72 -7.43 -26.08
CA GLU A 562 -23.00 -7.13 -26.73
C GLU A 562 -23.20 -5.62 -26.97
N MET A 563 -22.75 -4.75 -26.04
CA MET A 563 -22.91 -3.29 -26.16
C MET A 563 -21.68 -2.61 -26.77
N GLY A 564 -20.58 -3.34 -27.04
CA GLY A 564 -19.37 -2.79 -27.67
C GLY A 564 -18.55 -1.85 -26.79
N GLY A 565 -18.80 -1.82 -25.48
CA GLY A 565 -18.09 -0.97 -24.52
C GLY A 565 -16.71 -1.52 -24.12
N THR A 566 -15.80 -0.64 -23.76
CA THR A 566 -14.47 -1.01 -23.23
C THR A 566 -14.47 -1.16 -21.70
N TYR A 567 -15.63 -1.38 -21.11
CA TYR A 567 -15.85 -1.43 -19.67
C TYR A 567 -15.22 -2.67 -19.03
N SER A 568 -14.70 -2.47 -17.81
CA SER A 568 -14.13 -3.54 -16.99
C SER A 568 -14.98 -3.75 -15.73
N PRO A 569 -16.18 -4.33 -15.86
CA PRO A 569 -17.06 -4.54 -14.73
C PRO A 569 -16.46 -5.55 -13.76
N SER A 570 -16.67 -5.32 -12.48
CA SER A 570 -16.34 -6.28 -11.42
C SER A 570 -17.46 -6.33 -10.39
N ALA A 571 -17.73 -7.51 -9.86
CA ALA A 571 -18.64 -7.68 -8.74
C ALA A 571 -17.98 -8.47 -7.62
N ARG A 572 -18.32 -8.14 -6.39
CA ARG A 572 -17.81 -8.82 -5.18
C ARG A 572 -18.87 -8.86 -4.10
N SER A 573 -18.79 -9.87 -3.25
CA SER A 573 -19.54 -9.94 -2.00
C SER A 573 -18.72 -9.30 -0.87
N VAL A 574 -19.31 -8.37 -0.17
CA VAL A 574 -18.78 -7.71 1.02
C VAL A 574 -19.64 -8.15 2.21
N ALA A 575 -19.11 -9.04 3.02
CA ALA A 575 -19.77 -9.58 4.19
C ALA A 575 -19.02 -9.15 5.44
N SER A 576 -19.69 -8.48 6.37
CA SER A 576 -19.04 -7.96 7.57
C SER A 576 -18.73 -9.05 8.58
N ASP A 577 -17.49 -9.11 9.04
CA ASP A 577 -17.10 -9.93 10.18
C ASP A 577 -17.44 -9.29 11.53
N THR A 578 -17.63 -7.96 11.52
CA THR A 578 -17.82 -7.14 12.73
C THR A 578 -19.28 -6.88 13.02
N PHE A 579 -20.08 -6.56 12.01
CA PHE A 579 -21.47 -6.12 12.16
C PHE A 579 -22.44 -7.23 11.73
N PRO A 580 -23.20 -7.84 12.68
CA PRO A 580 -24.15 -8.90 12.39
C PRO A 580 -25.22 -8.49 11.38
N GLY A 581 -25.52 -9.35 10.41
CA GLY A 581 -26.51 -9.09 9.37
C GLY A 581 -26.11 -8.06 8.32
N TYR A 582 -24.94 -7.43 8.46
CA TYR A 582 -24.48 -6.39 7.54
C TYR A 582 -23.58 -6.97 6.44
N GLY A 583 -24.06 -6.86 5.22
CA GLY A 583 -23.31 -7.23 4.02
C GLY A 583 -24.07 -6.83 2.76
N TYR A 584 -23.36 -6.81 1.66
CA TYR A 584 -23.90 -6.49 0.34
C TYR A 584 -23.06 -7.12 -0.77
N LEU A 585 -23.70 -7.43 -1.87
CA LEU A 585 -23.02 -7.65 -3.14
C LEU A 585 -22.91 -6.29 -3.82
N THR A 586 -21.74 -5.96 -4.36
CA THR A 586 -21.52 -4.69 -5.06
C THR A 586 -20.85 -4.94 -6.40
N SER A 587 -21.19 -4.10 -7.36
CA SER A 587 -20.51 -4.02 -8.65
C SER A 587 -20.09 -2.59 -8.94
N GLY A 588 -18.90 -2.43 -9.53
CA GLY A 588 -18.36 -1.16 -10.00
C GLY A 588 -18.01 -1.23 -11.49
N ILE A 589 -18.36 -0.17 -12.24
CA ILE A 589 -18.18 -0.09 -13.67
C ILE A 589 -17.75 1.31 -14.05
N ASP A 590 -16.57 1.44 -14.68
CA ASP A 590 -16.18 2.70 -15.32
C ASP A 590 -17.07 2.92 -16.55
N ILE A 591 -17.66 4.10 -16.67
CA ILE A 591 -18.66 4.41 -17.69
C ILE A 591 -18.34 5.68 -18.47
N ASP A 592 -18.83 5.74 -19.70
CA ASP A 592 -19.12 7.02 -20.36
C ASP A 592 -20.34 7.64 -19.65
N PRO A 593 -20.28 8.90 -19.19
CA PRO A 593 -21.42 9.56 -18.53
C PRO A 593 -22.72 9.47 -19.31
N ALA A 594 -22.67 9.55 -20.64
CA ALA A 594 -23.84 9.44 -21.52
C ALA A 594 -24.48 8.04 -21.51
N ALA A 595 -23.72 7.00 -21.17
CA ALA A 595 -24.19 5.62 -21.13
C ALA A 595 -24.73 5.19 -19.76
N ALA A 596 -24.72 6.06 -18.75
CA ALA A 596 -25.04 5.70 -17.37
C ALA A 596 -26.41 5.02 -17.19
N GLU A 597 -27.48 5.53 -17.84
CA GLU A 597 -28.81 4.93 -17.75
C GLU A 597 -28.89 3.59 -18.49
N GLN A 598 -28.32 3.51 -19.68
CA GLN A 598 -28.31 2.26 -20.47
C GLN A 598 -27.58 1.13 -19.70
N ILE A 599 -26.47 1.46 -19.03
CA ILE A 599 -25.74 0.50 -18.19
C ILE A 599 -26.57 0.09 -16.97
N ALA A 600 -27.26 1.04 -16.34
CA ALA A 600 -28.11 0.75 -15.21
C ALA A 600 -29.27 -0.19 -15.58
N GLU A 601 -29.91 0.03 -16.73
CA GLU A 601 -30.96 -0.85 -17.26
C GLU A 601 -30.40 -2.25 -17.57
N ALA A 602 -29.20 -2.33 -18.16
CA ALA A 602 -28.56 -3.60 -18.44
C ALA A 602 -28.23 -4.40 -17.18
N VAL A 603 -27.75 -3.73 -16.10
CA VAL A 603 -27.47 -4.36 -14.81
C VAL A 603 -28.76 -4.79 -14.11
N ALA A 604 -29.81 -3.97 -14.15
CA ALA A 604 -31.11 -4.34 -13.60
C ALA A 604 -31.74 -5.54 -14.31
N ALA A 605 -31.65 -5.58 -15.65
CA ALA A 605 -32.11 -6.72 -16.45
C ALA A 605 -31.32 -7.99 -16.14
N LEU A 606 -29.99 -7.90 -15.97
CA LEU A 606 -29.14 -9.01 -15.57
C LEU A 606 -29.50 -9.52 -14.15
N SER A 607 -29.77 -8.61 -13.23
CA SER A 607 -30.23 -8.95 -11.89
C SER A 607 -31.56 -9.71 -11.93
N ALA A 608 -32.53 -9.22 -12.72
CA ALA A 608 -33.82 -9.86 -12.91
C ALA A 608 -33.67 -11.27 -13.52
N GLU A 609 -32.81 -11.44 -14.50
CA GLU A 609 -32.54 -12.73 -15.12
C GLU A 609 -31.96 -13.73 -14.13
N LEU A 610 -30.95 -13.32 -13.33
CA LEU A 610 -30.37 -14.18 -12.29
C LEU A 610 -31.39 -14.50 -11.19
N HIS A 611 -32.19 -13.53 -10.77
CA HIS A 611 -33.25 -13.74 -9.81
C HIS A 611 -34.29 -14.78 -10.26
N GLN A 612 -34.71 -14.70 -11.53
CA GLN A 612 -35.77 -15.57 -12.07
C GLN A 612 -35.25 -16.94 -12.50
N ARG A 613 -34.13 -16.99 -13.19
CA ARG A 613 -33.61 -18.21 -13.87
C ARG A 613 -32.42 -18.83 -13.16
N GLY A 614 -31.77 -18.09 -12.24
CA GLY A 614 -30.55 -18.53 -11.56
C GLY A 614 -29.32 -18.54 -12.50
N VAL A 615 -28.33 -19.32 -12.10
CA VAL A 615 -27.07 -19.53 -12.87
C VAL A 615 -27.16 -20.80 -13.72
N THR A 616 -26.27 -20.95 -14.69
CA THR A 616 -26.11 -22.22 -15.43
C THR A 616 -25.03 -23.08 -14.77
N GLU A 617 -25.03 -24.39 -15.07
CA GLU A 617 -23.97 -25.31 -14.60
C GLU A 617 -22.59 -24.92 -15.14
N ASP A 618 -22.53 -24.42 -16.37
CA ASP A 618 -21.29 -23.97 -16.98
C ASP A 618 -20.72 -22.72 -16.27
N GLU A 619 -21.57 -21.73 -15.95
CA GLU A 619 -21.18 -20.54 -15.19
C GLU A 619 -20.66 -20.91 -13.80
N LEU A 620 -21.37 -21.78 -13.09
CA LEU A 620 -20.92 -22.26 -11.80
C LEU A 620 -19.58 -22.98 -11.91
N THR A 621 -19.40 -23.83 -12.90
CA THR A 621 -18.14 -24.54 -13.15
C THR A 621 -16.99 -23.57 -13.42
N ARG A 622 -17.21 -22.55 -14.25
CA ARG A 622 -16.22 -21.51 -14.54
C ARG A 622 -15.87 -20.68 -13.30
N ALA A 623 -16.84 -20.34 -12.46
CA ALA A 623 -16.60 -19.63 -11.21
C ALA A 623 -15.85 -20.47 -10.19
N LYS A 624 -16.15 -21.77 -10.07
CA LYS A 624 -15.51 -22.68 -9.10
C LYS A 624 -14.03 -22.96 -9.40
N ARG A 625 -13.67 -23.13 -10.68
CA ARG A 625 -12.28 -23.48 -11.06
C ARG A 625 -11.22 -22.52 -10.51
N PRO A 626 -11.29 -21.20 -10.75
CA PRO A 626 -10.33 -20.25 -10.17
C PRO A 626 -10.38 -20.24 -8.64
N ALA A 627 -11.57 -20.34 -8.05
CA ALA A 627 -11.74 -20.35 -6.59
C ALA A 627 -11.01 -21.55 -5.95
N LEU A 628 -11.17 -22.75 -6.48
CA LEU A 628 -10.49 -23.96 -6.00
C LEU A 628 -8.97 -23.87 -6.21
N THR A 629 -8.51 -23.34 -7.35
CA THR A 629 -7.09 -23.11 -7.60
C THR A 629 -6.51 -22.14 -6.57
N SER A 630 -7.17 -21.01 -6.34
CA SER A 630 -6.76 -20.01 -5.33
C SER A 630 -6.75 -20.59 -3.90
N ILE A 631 -7.70 -21.48 -3.57
CA ILE A 631 -7.74 -22.17 -2.27
C ILE A 631 -6.51 -23.04 -2.08
N ARG A 632 -6.15 -23.84 -3.08
CA ARG A 632 -4.97 -24.73 -3.03
C ARG A 632 -3.66 -23.95 -2.94
N GLU A 633 -3.52 -22.89 -3.72
CA GLU A 633 -2.36 -22.02 -3.69
C GLU A 633 -2.22 -21.30 -2.34
N SER A 634 -3.32 -20.74 -1.83
CA SER A 634 -3.31 -20.01 -0.56
C SER A 634 -3.11 -20.92 0.67
N ALA A 635 -3.39 -22.22 0.55
CA ALA A 635 -3.06 -23.18 1.61
C ALA A 635 -1.56 -23.23 1.94
N ARG A 636 -0.71 -22.84 0.98
CA ARG A 636 0.75 -22.67 1.15
C ARG A 636 1.16 -21.19 1.23
N SER A 637 0.33 -20.35 1.81
CA SER A 637 0.61 -18.93 2.01
C SER A 637 0.57 -18.59 3.49
N ASN A 638 1.67 -18.07 4.03
CA ASN A 638 1.72 -17.59 5.41
C ASN A 638 0.66 -16.51 5.66
N ALA A 639 0.42 -15.62 4.68
CA ALA A 639 -0.58 -14.57 4.79
C ALA A 639 -2.01 -15.10 4.97
N TYR A 640 -2.38 -16.20 4.30
CA TYR A 640 -3.67 -16.84 4.51
C TYR A 640 -3.82 -17.36 5.95
N TRP A 641 -2.85 -18.14 6.43
CA TRP A 641 -2.91 -18.70 7.78
C TRP A 641 -2.94 -17.59 8.83
N LEU A 642 -2.13 -16.54 8.67
CA LEU A 642 -2.11 -15.43 9.59
C LEU A 642 -3.47 -14.72 9.66
N ASN A 643 -3.91 -14.20 8.51
CA ASN A 643 -5.03 -13.24 8.47
C ASN A 643 -6.40 -13.91 8.58
N SER A 644 -6.53 -15.15 8.05
CA SER A 644 -7.83 -15.83 8.03
C SER A 644 -8.03 -16.81 9.19
N VAL A 645 -6.94 -17.19 9.89
CA VAL A 645 -7.03 -18.22 10.92
C VAL A 645 -6.39 -17.75 12.24
N LEU A 646 -5.07 -17.51 12.25
CA LEU A 646 -4.30 -17.35 13.50
C LEU A 646 -4.59 -16.05 14.24
N ALA A 647 -4.89 -14.97 13.52
CA ALA A 647 -5.07 -13.64 14.12
C ALA A 647 -6.17 -13.59 15.19
N ARG A 648 -7.11 -14.54 15.17
CA ARG A 648 -8.24 -14.62 16.12
C ARG A 648 -8.75 -16.04 16.39
N ALA A 649 -7.88 -17.05 16.31
CA ALA A 649 -8.29 -18.46 16.45
C ALA A 649 -8.79 -18.83 17.85
N GLN A 650 -8.40 -18.10 18.90
CA GLN A 650 -8.94 -18.27 20.25
C GLN A 650 -10.14 -17.36 20.52
N GLU A 651 -10.24 -16.21 19.88
CA GLU A 651 -11.43 -15.34 19.93
C GLU A 651 -12.60 -15.95 19.14
N ARG A 652 -12.30 -16.57 17.99
CA ARG A 652 -13.27 -17.15 17.05
C ARG A 652 -12.87 -18.57 16.66
N PRO A 653 -13.09 -19.57 17.51
CA PRO A 653 -12.67 -20.96 17.27
C PRO A 653 -13.24 -21.59 15.99
N GLU A 654 -14.37 -21.09 15.50
CA GLU A 654 -15.00 -21.55 14.26
C GLU A 654 -14.11 -21.39 13.02
N VAL A 655 -13.15 -20.46 13.02
CA VAL A 655 -12.22 -20.27 11.90
C VAL A 655 -11.35 -21.50 11.64
N LEU A 656 -11.08 -22.30 12.66
CA LEU A 656 -10.36 -23.58 12.52
C LEU A 656 -11.17 -24.58 11.69
N GLY A 657 -12.47 -24.67 11.95
CA GLY A 657 -13.40 -25.50 11.17
C GLY A 657 -13.51 -25.00 9.71
N TRP A 658 -13.54 -23.70 9.54
CA TRP A 658 -13.58 -23.10 8.19
C TRP A 658 -12.32 -23.40 7.38
N ALA A 659 -11.15 -23.37 8.02
CA ALA A 659 -9.89 -23.74 7.38
C ALA A 659 -9.86 -25.20 6.92
N ARG A 660 -10.34 -26.13 7.77
CA ARG A 660 -10.42 -27.57 7.45
C ARG A 660 -11.28 -27.86 6.23
N ASN A 661 -12.46 -27.25 6.18
CA ASN A 661 -13.49 -27.58 5.21
C ASN A 661 -13.46 -26.71 3.95
N ARG A 662 -12.53 -25.79 3.83
CA ARG A 662 -12.53 -24.74 2.82
C ARG A 662 -12.63 -25.26 1.38
N GLU A 663 -11.81 -26.25 1.01
CA GLU A 663 -11.78 -26.79 -0.34
C GLU A 663 -12.99 -27.70 -0.60
N ALA A 664 -13.30 -28.58 0.34
CA ALA A 664 -14.43 -29.51 0.22
C ALA A 664 -15.78 -28.76 0.12
N ASP A 665 -15.95 -27.71 0.93
CA ASP A 665 -17.16 -26.87 0.88
C ASP A 665 -17.32 -26.18 -0.48
N VAL A 666 -16.29 -25.53 -1.01
CA VAL A 666 -16.40 -24.90 -2.34
C VAL A 666 -16.59 -25.92 -3.46
N ALA A 667 -15.94 -27.08 -3.35
CA ALA A 667 -16.14 -28.18 -4.31
C ALA A 667 -17.58 -28.69 -4.33
N SER A 668 -18.23 -28.78 -3.15
CA SER A 668 -19.58 -29.32 -2.99
C SER A 668 -20.70 -28.34 -3.40
N ILE A 669 -20.42 -27.04 -3.55
CA ILE A 669 -21.45 -26.04 -3.87
C ILE A 669 -22.21 -26.42 -5.13
N THR A 670 -23.54 -26.46 -5.02
CA THR A 670 -24.45 -26.83 -6.11
C THR A 670 -25.07 -25.61 -6.77
N LYS A 671 -25.55 -25.81 -8.00
CA LYS A 671 -26.33 -24.78 -8.72
C LYS A 671 -27.56 -24.35 -7.90
N ALA A 672 -28.26 -25.30 -7.32
CA ALA A 672 -29.47 -25.03 -6.54
C ALA A 672 -29.23 -24.08 -5.37
N GLU A 673 -28.08 -24.20 -4.67
CA GLU A 673 -27.70 -23.32 -3.58
C GLU A 673 -27.41 -21.90 -4.08
N VAL A 674 -26.69 -21.77 -5.21
CA VAL A 674 -26.38 -20.45 -5.81
C VAL A 674 -27.65 -19.79 -6.38
N ASP A 675 -28.55 -20.58 -7.00
CA ASP A 675 -29.85 -20.11 -7.47
C ASP A 675 -30.73 -19.61 -6.31
N GLN A 676 -30.69 -20.29 -5.16
CA GLN A 676 -31.40 -19.82 -3.97
C GLN A 676 -30.91 -18.45 -3.51
N LEU A 677 -29.59 -18.23 -3.48
CA LEU A 677 -29.00 -16.93 -3.13
C LEU A 677 -29.31 -15.86 -4.19
N ALA A 678 -29.28 -16.21 -5.48
CA ALA A 678 -29.66 -15.30 -6.52
C ALA A 678 -31.12 -14.84 -6.38
N ARG A 679 -32.05 -15.77 -6.13
CA ARG A 679 -33.47 -15.44 -5.82
C ARG A 679 -33.63 -14.58 -4.56
N MET A 680 -32.83 -14.84 -3.52
CA MET A 680 -32.93 -14.14 -2.25
C MET A 680 -32.40 -12.71 -2.32
N TYR A 681 -31.28 -12.48 -3.02
CA TYR A 681 -30.52 -11.24 -2.93
C TYR A 681 -30.53 -10.40 -4.22
N LEU A 682 -30.67 -11.00 -5.41
CA LEU A 682 -30.63 -10.26 -6.66
C LEU A 682 -32.02 -9.81 -7.18
N ASP A 683 -32.99 -9.68 -6.27
CA ASP A 683 -34.28 -9.07 -6.65
C ASP A 683 -34.05 -7.62 -7.14
N PRO A 684 -34.48 -7.29 -8.39
CA PRO A 684 -34.31 -5.94 -8.95
C PRO A 684 -34.93 -4.84 -8.10
N SER A 685 -35.99 -5.15 -7.35
CA SER A 685 -36.66 -4.19 -6.45
C SER A 685 -35.78 -3.78 -5.24
N ARG A 686 -34.71 -4.54 -4.97
CA ARG A 686 -33.75 -4.27 -3.88
C ARG A 686 -32.45 -3.63 -4.39
N LEU A 687 -32.31 -3.43 -5.69
CA LEU A 687 -31.12 -2.85 -6.30
C LEU A 687 -30.99 -1.38 -5.95
N SER A 688 -29.88 -1.02 -5.33
CA SER A 688 -29.48 0.37 -5.10
C SER A 688 -28.38 0.79 -6.07
N ARG A 689 -28.39 2.07 -6.47
CA ARG A 689 -27.45 2.63 -7.44
C ARG A 689 -26.86 3.94 -6.95
N ALA A 690 -25.54 4.09 -7.16
CA ALA A 690 -24.85 5.37 -7.05
C ALA A 690 -24.03 5.59 -8.32
N VAL A 691 -24.17 6.75 -8.94
CA VAL A 691 -23.44 7.12 -10.16
C VAL A 691 -22.65 8.38 -9.85
N VAL A 692 -21.36 8.38 -10.21
CA VAL A 692 -20.50 9.55 -10.12
C VAL A 692 -20.06 9.92 -11.53
N ILE A 693 -20.40 11.14 -11.94
CA ILE A 693 -20.12 11.66 -13.29
C ILE A 693 -19.43 13.02 -13.19
N PRO A 694 -18.61 13.41 -14.18
CA PRO A 694 -18.14 14.78 -14.26
C PRO A 694 -19.31 15.75 -14.48
N ALA A 695 -19.24 16.92 -13.86
CA ALA A 695 -20.15 18.02 -14.15
C ALA A 695 -20.07 18.40 -15.63
N ALA A 696 -21.17 18.89 -16.18
CA ALA A 696 -21.18 19.33 -17.58
C ALA A 696 -20.06 20.34 -17.82
N PRO A 697 -19.30 20.26 -18.96
CA PRO A 697 -18.18 21.15 -19.20
C PRO A 697 -18.58 22.62 -19.10
N SER A 698 -18.03 23.34 -18.14
CA SER A 698 -18.07 24.79 -18.19
C SER A 698 -17.29 25.25 -19.42
N ALA A 699 -17.78 26.27 -20.16
CA ALA A 699 -17.26 26.72 -21.45
C ALA A 699 -15.83 27.33 -21.41
N GLN A 700 -14.98 26.95 -20.47
CA GLN A 700 -13.58 27.38 -20.41
C GLN A 700 -12.69 26.40 -21.17
N ALA A 701 -12.09 26.91 -22.26
CA ALA A 701 -11.10 26.15 -23.03
C ALA A 701 -9.88 25.77 -22.18
N PRO A 702 -9.32 24.56 -22.35
CA PRO A 702 -8.13 24.13 -21.62
C PRO A 702 -6.96 25.09 -21.89
N ALA A 703 -6.24 25.45 -20.82
CA ALA A 703 -5.01 26.24 -20.96
C ALA A 703 -4.01 25.46 -21.81
N LYS A 704 -3.52 26.06 -22.89
CA LYS A 704 -2.48 25.44 -23.72
C LYS A 704 -1.17 25.36 -22.92
N PRO A 705 -0.41 24.26 -23.02
CA PRO A 705 0.90 24.18 -22.41
C PRO A 705 1.79 25.31 -22.90
N VAL A 706 2.42 26.03 -21.97
CA VAL A 706 3.32 27.15 -22.28
C VAL A 706 4.74 26.61 -22.31
N PHE A 707 5.30 26.52 -23.49
CA PHE A 707 6.72 26.20 -23.69
C PHE A 707 7.52 27.48 -23.83
N SER A 708 8.62 27.65 -23.10
CA SER A 708 9.60 28.65 -23.40
C SER A 708 10.44 28.13 -24.57
N THR A 709 10.35 28.74 -25.71
CA THR A 709 11.32 28.56 -26.82
C THR A 709 12.71 29.05 -26.39
N PRO A 710 13.80 28.39 -26.84
CA PRO A 710 15.16 28.71 -26.44
C PRO A 710 15.58 30.14 -26.80
#